data_ec53b1a7e7857b64108a08f9cb953e1b
#
_entry.id   ec53b1a7e7857b64108a08f9cb953e1b
#
_cell.length_a   1.000
_cell.length_b   1.000
_cell.length_c   1.000
_cell.angle_alpha   90.00
_cell.angle_beta   90.00
_cell.angle_gamma   90.00
#
_symmetry.space_group_name_H-M   'P 1'
#
loop_
_entity.id
_entity.type
_entity.pdbx_description
1 polymer ?
#
loop_
_entity_poly.entity_id
_entity_poly.type
_entity_poly.pdbx_seq_one_letter_code
_entity_poly.pdbx_strand_id
1 'polypeptide(L)'
;MAPKKRRKYPKHNLQNSEVFQQEIEALFNKKFVLKSSEDSWAHLPDASRMFTEPPFVLEDLISMKDDLNRNKSLLNDMDIDEWHLHTRRAHKAGLVVKHLRDNLRVEMCTQAWAKFHEILHTFDLVPEDAQHTGKFRSVHLCEAPGAFVACLNHLLKSCYHGLQWEWLANTLNPYYEGHDLKAMLDDDRFIFETLPHWHFGADGTGDLMNLVNLEALQQDMDQVHLVTADGSINCANQPDEQESVVAQLCFCEAVTAINLLSQGGNFVFKMFTAFEHQMICLLYLFTCLFQEVHVIKPGTSKSGNSEVYIVCLHFTGREEIPADIMQKLREGFGACSPQMSLFPLTSVPSFFLERLKVCEKYFTGLQMEAIDQNIKQFHHMSARERKSHTKVRHLVVEAFVERFFLQPINRENRIVPGVNLDGTQLSFTRGPSNDVPFNEIFNGRHQIGSYNQRQRTLDQDWFENIQSDELFKLHPFQYQSLEGLSQTSNGVTLIPLYPDQVVWLPKALYTTPKDITETWKTQAAACLGVVLNSRFCTPLYISKLREARQRATILKKDNLENLERILNRGDPSHVVSMSPGGEAEVKNLDNIVSFTEMSKNENCGILLNVGCSLDYVKHHLEERNANFSSIHIHISAESGRVSLNQETGCQIEEISQNVKRILQIDNSQNVNLVFADVDNSDELSSRRNFLCLCITALKLLKSGGMFVCRLCATMTRFIVGILYILHQLFDKLAFVKPVLSQLSSPQRYLVCKGYNSANVHFPAYLVKVLNQIVKLDHEQSALDVVEVVPMGLLYSEPFYSFVKKTNEQLSHLELQNIVHLESIYLCPDKGLSREEISKLREEIMEYLEK
;
A
#
# COMPACT_ATOMS: atom_id res chain seq x y z
N MET A 1 -26.14 39.42 -6.54
CA MET A 1 -25.90 38.73 -7.82
C MET A 1 -27.18 38.01 -8.25
N ALA A 2 -27.69 38.31 -9.43
CA ALA A 2 -29.00 37.84 -9.91
C ALA A 2 -28.95 36.32 -10.22
N PRO A 3 -30.05 35.58 -9.97
CA PRO A 3 -30.11 34.15 -10.24
C PRO A 3 -30.10 33.87 -11.74
N LYS A 4 -29.14 33.01 -12.18
CA LYS A 4 -29.05 32.56 -13.56
C LYS A 4 -30.34 31.82 -13.93
N LYS A 5 -31.05 32.31 -14.95
CA LYS A 5 -32.25 31.72 -15.51
C LYS A 5 -32.02 30.25 -15.88
N ARG A 6 -32.88 29.34 -15.33
CA ARG A 6 -33.03 27.97 -15.79
C ARG A 6 -33.33 27.96 -17.28
N ARG A 7 -32.43 27.36 -18.09
CA ARG A 7 -32.72 27.05 -19.48
C ARG A 7 -33.84 26.00 -19.53
N LYS A 8 -35.02 26.41 -19.92
CA LYS A 8 -36.12 25.48 -20.31
C LYS A 8 -35.70 24.81 -21.60
N TYR A 9 -35.54 23.48 -21.59
CA TYR A 9 -35.35 22.70 -22.81
C TYR A 9 -36.69 22.63 -23.56
N PRO A 10 -36.68 22.74 -24.91
CA PRO A 10 -37.92 22.65 -25.71
C PRO A 10 -38.46 21.22 -25.70
N LYS A 11 -39.76 21.10 -25.47
CA LYS A 11 -40.53 19.84 -25.62
C LYS A 11 -40.40 19.37 -27.08
N HIS A 12 -39.53 18.41 -27.36
CA HIS A 12 -39.43 17.78 -28.68
C HIS A 12 -39.70 16.28 -28.60
N ASN A 13 -40.72 15.86 -29.31
CA ASN A 13 -41.11 14.49 -29.69
C ASN A 13 -41.37 13.49 -28.56
N LEU A 14 -42.62 13.29 -28.26
CA LEU A 14 -43.18 12.33 -27.30
C LEU A 14 -42.70 10.89 -27.52
N GLN A 15 -42.56 10.41 -28.74
CA GLN A 15 -42.08 9.05 -29.03
C GLN A 15 -40.63 8.80 -28.66
N ASN A 16 -39.73 9.78 -28.84
CA ASN A 16 -38.35 9.66 -28.38
C ASN A 16 -38.23 9.76 -26.83
N SER A 17 -39.22 10.32 -26.16
CA SER A 17 -39.28 10.44 -24.72
C SER A 17 -39.55 9.08 -24.05
N GLU A 18 -40.48 8.31 -24.60
CA GLU A 18 -40.86 7.00 -24.03
C GLU A 18 -39.76 5.96 -24.18
N VAL A 19 -39.06 5.91 -25.34
CA VAL A 19 -37.92 5.01 -25.55
C VAL A 19 -36.76 5.32 -24.59
N PHE A 20 -36.41 6.59 -24.40
CA PHE A 20 -35.40 6.97 -23.44
C PHE A 20 -35.81 6.66 -21.98
N GLN A 21 -37.07 6.79 -21.66
CA GLN A 21 -37.56 6.49 -20.32
C GLN A 21 -37.51 4.99 -20.02
N GLN A 22 -37.89 4.14 -20.98
CA GLN A 22 -37.70 2.68 -20.88
C GLN A 22 -36.23 2.28 -20.73
N GLU A 23 -35.34 2.91 -21.47
CA GLU A 23 -33.92 2.65 -21.40
C GLU A 23 -33.31 3.04 -20.03
N ILE A 24 -33.79 4.14 -19.44
CA ILE A 24 -33.35 4.60 -18.11
C ILE A 24 -33.91 3.67 -17.02
N GLU A 25 -35.19 3.28 -17.12
CA GLU A 25 -35.77 2.31 -16.21
C GLU A 25 -35.04 0.97 -16.24
N ALA A 26 -34.74 0.44 -17.44
CA ALA A 26 -33.97 -0.78 -17.59
C ALA A 26 -32.55 -0.66 -17.00
N LEU A 27 -31.92 0.53 -17.06
CA LEU A 27 -30.61 0.77 -16.50
C LEU A 27 -30.58 0.63 -14.98
N PHE A 28 -31.60 1.16 -14.27
CA PHE A 28 -31.64 1.20 -12.81
C PHE A 28 -32.47 0.07 -12.17
N ASN A 29 -33.06 -0.84 -12.95
CA ASN A 29 -33.86 -1.97 -12.47
C ASN A 29 -33.21 -3.34 -12.69
N LYS A 30 -31.90 -3.41 -12.75
CA LYS A 30 -31.14 -4.66 -12.89
C LYS A 30 -31.02 -5.35 -11.54
N LYS A 31 -32.08 -6.03 -11.12
CA LYS A 31 -32.13 -6.76 -9.85
C LYS A 31 -32.84 -8.10 -10.00
N PHE A 32 -32.44 -9.03 -9.13
CA PHE A 32 -33.02 -10.37 -9.05
C PHE A 32 -33.23 -10.75 -7.58
N VAL A 33 -34.39 -11.37 -7.28
CA VAL A 33 -34.70 -11.86 -5.92
C VAL A 33 -34.25 -13.32 -5.83
N LEU A 34 -33.23 -13.62 -5.08
CA LEU A 34 -32.73 -14.97 -4.87
C LEU A 34 -33.52 -15.67 -3.77
N LYS A 35 -33.91 -14.96 -2.71
CA LYS A 35 -34.83 -15.42 -1.67
C LYS A 35 -35.72 -14.26 -1.25
N SER A 36 -37.05 -14.53 -1.10
CA SER A 36 -38.00 -13.61 -0.52
C SER A 36 -38.37 -14.01 0.92
N SER A 37 -38.99 -13.10 1.68
CA SER A 37 -39.39 -13.36 3.07
C SER A 37 -40.45 -14.46 3.18
N GLU A 38 -41.19 -14.74 2.09
CA GLU A 38 -42.19 -15.81 2.04
C GLU A 38 -41.60 -17.21 1.77
N ASP A 39 -40.33 -17.28 1.33
CA ASP A 39 -39.64 -18.52 0.98
C ASP A 39 -39.21 -19.30 2.22
N SER A 40 -39.68 -20.54 2.40
CA SER A 40 -39.40 -21.42 3.54
C SER A 40 -38.52 -22.62 3.20
N TRP A 41 -37.95 -22.69 2.01
CA TRP A 41 -37.16 -23.83 1.52
C TRP A 41 -35.70 -23.85 1.99
N ALA A 42 -35.16 -22.74 2.50
CA ALA A 42 -33.77 -22.60 2.89
C ALA A 42 -33.56 -23.05 4.35
N HIS A 43 -32.79 -24.09 4.54
CA HIS A 43 -32.43 -24.62 5.84
C HIS A 43 -30.93 -24.88 5.92
N LEU A 44 -30.31 -24.53 7.05
CA LEU A 44 -28.89 -24.84 7.28
C LEU A 44 -28.66 -26.36 7.24
N PRO A 45 -27.69 -26.83 6.46
CA PRO A 45 -27.24 -28.20 6.50
C PRO A 45 -26.61 -28.55 7.86
N ASP A 46 -26.59 -29.85 8.20
CA ASP A 46 -25.93 -30.33 9.41
C ASP A 46 -24.40 -30.01 9.35
N ALA A 47 -23.82 -29.56 10.46
CA ALA A 47 -22.41 -29.20 10.56
C ALA A 47 -21.47 -30.37 10.20
N SER A 48 -21.87 -31.59 10.47
CA SER A 48 -21.11 -32.81 10.12
C SER A 48 -20.92 -33.01 8.62
N ARG A 49 -21.73 -32.30 7.78
CA ARG A 49 -21.65 -32.33 6.31
C ARG A 49 -20.72 -31.27 5.74
N MET A 50 -20.35 -30.28 6.52
CA MET A 50 -19.52 -29.17 6.07
C MET A 50 -18.08 -29.64 5.83
N PHE A 51 -17.50 -29.24 4.69
CA PHE A 51 -16.13 -29.57 4.27
C PHE A 51 -15.81 -31.07 4.24
N THR A 52 -16.79 -31.92 3.88
CA THR A 52 -16.64 -33.38 3.87
C THR A 52 -16.52 -33.97 2.47
N GLU A 53 -17.00 -33.28 1.44
CA GLU A 53 -16.99 -33.75 0.06
C GLU A 53 -16.13 -32.84 -0.83
N PRO A 54 -15.49 -33.40 -1.89
CA PRO A 54 -14.71 -32.60 -2.83
C PRO A 54 -15.58 -31.58 -3.55
N PRO A 55 -14.97 -30.56 -4.22
CA PRO A 55 -15.67 -29.61 -5.06
C PRO A 55 -16.59 -30.26 -6.07
N PHE A 56 -17.83 -29.80 -6.15
CA PHE A 56 -18.76 -30.20 -7.19
C PHE A 56 -18.78 -29.23 -8.36
N VAL A 57 -19.19 -29.72 -9.51
CA VAL A 57 -19.31 -28.95 -10.76
C VAL A 57 -20.74 -29.05 -11.27
N LEU A 58 -21.34 -27.92 -11.66
CA LEU A 58 -22.62 -27.86 -12.34
C LEU A 58 -22.38 -27.52 -13.82
N GLU A 59 -22.53 -28.49 -14.70
CA GLU A 59 -22.19 -28.36 -16.15
C GLU A 59 -22.88 -27.16 -16.81
N ASP A 60 -24.14 -26.87 -16.46
CA ASP A 60 -24.89 -25.73 -16.97
C ASP A 60 -24.22 -24.38 -16.62
N LEU A 61 -23.72 -24.23 -15.38
CA LEU A 61 -23.05 -23.02 -14.91
C LEU A 61 -21.65 -22.89 -15.52
N ILE A 62 -20.90 -23.97 -15.64
CA ILE A 62 -19.59 -23.96 -16.32
C ILE A 62 -19.73 -23.62 -17.80
N SER A 63 -20.77 -24.14 -18.46
CA SER A 63 -21.05 -23.73 -19.86
C SER A 63 -21.31 -22.21 -19.96
N MET A 64 -22.03 -21.61 -19.00
CA MET A 64 -22.22 -20.16 -18.96
C MET A 64 -20.91 -19.39 -18.69
N LYS A 65 -20.04 -19.92 -17.81
CA LYS A 65 -18.68 -19.39 -17.56
C LYS A 65 -17.88 -19.36 -18.86
N ASP A 66 -17.87 -20.46 -19.61
CA ASP A 66 -17.15 -20.61 -20.87
C ASP A 66 -17.68 -19.66 -21.96
N ASP A 67 -19.00 -19.51 -22.06
CA ASP A 67 -19.63 -18.57 -23.01
C ASP A 67 -19.25 -17.12 -22.67
N LEU A 68 -19.31 -16.74 -21.39
CA LEU A 68 -18.92 -15.42 -20.93
C LEU A 68 -17.43 -15.15 -21.19
N ASN A 69 -16.54 -16.10 -20.87
CA ASN A 69 -15.10 -15.97 -21.08
C ASN A 69 -14.75 -15.90 -22.56
N ARG A 70 -15.44 -16.67 -23.42
CA ARG A 70 -15.33 -16.56 -24.89
C ARG A 70 -15.75 -15.17 -25.39
N ASN A 71 -16.81 -14.59 -24.82
CA ASN A 71 -17.25 -13.24 -25.15
C ASN A 71 -16.23 -12.17 -24.69
N LYS A 72 -15.68 -12.31 -23.44
CA LYS A 72 -14.63 -11.43 -22.93
C LYS A 72 -13.35 -11.51 -23.77
N SER A 73 -12.96 -12.68 -24.27
CA SER A 73 -11.73 -12.88 -25.05
C SER A 73 -11.73 -12.11 -26.38
N LEU A 74 -12.89 -11.70 -26.89
CA LEU A 74 -13.00 -10.79 -28.03
C LEU A 74 -12.31 -9.43 -27.80
N LEU A 75 -12.05 -9.08 -26.54
CA LEU A 75 -11.39 -7.83 -26.14
C LEU A 75 -9.87 -7.94 -26.11
N ASN A 76 -9.30 -9.15 -26.18
CA ASN A 76 -7.87 -9.41 -25.94
C ASN A 76 -6.95 -8.76 -26.98
N ASP A 77 -7.45 -8.49 -28.18
CA ASP A 77 -6.70 -7.83 -29.25
C ASP A 77 -6.95 -6.31 -29.33
N MET A 78 -7.83 -5.76 -28.48
CA MET A 78 -8.13 -4.33 -28.49
C MET A 78 -7.08 -3.55 -27.69
N ASP A 79 -6.67 -2.39 -28.22
CA ASP A 79 -5.83 -1.46 -27.46
C ASP A 79 -6.56 -1.02 -26.20
N ILE A 80 -5.88 -1.15 -25.06
CA ILE A 80 -6.50 -0.96 -23.75
C ILE A 80 -6.88 0.48 -23.50
N ASP A 81 -6.04 1.44 -23.88
CA ASP A 81 -6.30 2.85 -23.64
C ASP A 81 -7.45 3.34 -24.51
N GLU A 82 -7.45 2.96 -25.80
CA GLU A 82 -8.56 3.27 -26.70
C GLU A 82 -9.86 2.63 -26.23
N TRP A 83 -9.80 1.35 -25.80
CA TRP A 83 -10.96 0.64 -25.26
C TRP A 83 -11.49 1.27 -23.97
N HIS A 84 -10.62 1.63 -23.03
CA HIS A 84 -11.01 2.31 -21.80
C HIS A 84 -11.61 3.69 -22.08
N LEU A 85 -11.04 4.45 -22.99
CA LEU A 85 -11.59 5.74 -23.38
C LEU A 85 -12.98 5.59 -24.05
N HIS A 86 -13.12 4.58 -24.92
CA HIS A 86 -14.40 4.26 -25.55
C HIS A 86 -15.45 3.86 -24.51
N THR A 87 -15.18 2.86 -23.66
CA THR A 87 -16.13 2.37 -22.65
C THR A 87 -16.53 3.44 -21.64
N ARG A 88 -15.59 4.33 -21.26
CA ARG A 88 -15.88 5.52 -20.43
C ARG A 88 -16.87 6.47 -21.12
N ARG A 89 -16.75 6.65 -22.42
CA ARG A 89 -17.66 7.46 -23.22
C ARG A 89 -19.00 6.76 -23.48
N ALA A 90 -18.96 5.46 -23.69
CA ALA A 90 -20.14 4.62 -23.95
C ALA A 90 -20.98 4.35 -22.69
N HIS A 91 -20.43 4.47 -21.51
CA HIS A 91 -21.15 4.23 -20.26
C HIS A 91 -22.26 5.27 -20.04
N LYS A 92 -23.54 4.80 -20.01
CA LYS A 92 -24.71 5.66 -19.92
C LYS A 92 -24.76 6.50 -18.64
N ALA A 93 -24.41 5.90 -17.50
CA ALA A 93 -24.29 6.58 -16.20
C ALA A 93 -22.94 7.29 -15.98
N GLY A 94 -22.05 7.31 -16.97
CA GLY A 94 -20.69 7.84 -16.81
C GLY A 94 -20.59 9.34 -16.51
N LEU A 95 -21.70 10.11 -16.61
CA LEU A 95 -21.75 11.51 -16.19
C LEU A 95 -22.24 11.69 -14.73
N VAL A 96 -22.76 10.64 -14.08
CA VAL A 96 -23.28 10.73 -12.71
C VAL A 96 -22.15 11.11 -11.76
N VAL A 97 -21.02 10.39 -11.76
CA VAL A 97 -19.88 10.69 -10.87
C VAL A 97 -19.33 12.09 -11.11
N LYS A 98 -19.29 12.53 -12.38
CA LYS A 98 -18.91 13.92 -12.70
C LYS A 98 -19.88 14.94 -12.12
N HIS A 99 -21.18 14.68 -12.19
CA HIS A 99 -22.21 15.55 -11.59
C HIS A 99 -22.09 15.60 -10.06
N LEU A 100 -21.91 14.46 -9.42
CA LEU A 100 -21.68 14.35 -7.97
C LEU A 100 -20.47 15.21 -7.52
N ARG A 101 -19.39 15.16 -8.29
CA ARG A 101 -18.17 15.92 -8.01
C ARG A 101 -18.32 17.42 -8.26
N ASP A 102 -18.74 17.77 -9.47
CA ASP A 102 -18.67 19.16 -9.94
C ASP A 102 -19.82 20.03 -9.37
N ASN A 103 -21.02 19.43 -9.17
CA ASN A 103 -22.21 20.17 -8.79
C ASN A 103 -22.58 20.00 -7.30
N LEU A 104 -22.39 18.81 -6.74
CA LEU A 104 -22.77 18.50 -5.36
C LEU A 104 -21.56 18.43 -4.42
N ARG A 105 -20.36 18.23 -4.98
CA ARG A 105 -19.09 18.15 -4.23
C ARG A 105 -19.19 17.17 -3.07
N VAL A 106 -19.71 15.97 -3.35
CA VAL A 106 -19.82 14.93 -2.33
C VAL A 106 -18.43 14.48 -1.86
N GLU A 107 -18.34 14.11 -0.59
CA GLU A 107 -17.11 13.62 0.02
C GLU A 107 -16.75 12.25 -0.56
N MET A 108 -15.45 11.99 -0.82
CA MET A 108 -14.94 10.75 -1.42
C MET A 108 -15.67 10.32 -2.71
N CYS A 109 -15.88 11.27 -3.62
CA CYS A 109 -16.65 11.08 -4.86
C CYS A 109 -15.96 10.08 -5.82
N THR A 110 -16.33 8.81 -5.72
CA THR A 110 -15.88 7.72 -6.58
C THR A 110 -17.04 7.01 -7.26
N GLN A 111 -16.75 6.07 -8.15
CA GLN A 111 -17.76 5.20 -8.73
C GLN A 111 -18.39 4.28 -7.66
N ALA A 112 -17.63 3.85 -6.66
CA ALA A 112 -18.13 3.06 -5.53
C ALA A 112 -19.16 3.84 -4.72
N TRP A 113 -18.93 5.13 -4.46
CA TRP A 113 -19.89 6.02 -3.82
C TRP A 113 -21.23 6.03 -4.55
N ALA A 114 -21.22 6.20 -5.87
CA ALA A 114 -22.46 6.27 -6.67
C ALA A 114 -23.23 4.95 -6.69
N LYS A 115 -22.54 3.81 -6.75
CA LYS A 115 -23.14 2.48 -6.66
C LYS A 115 -23.81 2.24 -5.31
N PHE A 116 -23.12 2.58 -4.23
CA PHE A 116 -23.65 2.38 -2.90
C PHE A 116 -24.82 3.31 -2.60
N HIS A 117 -24.82 4.54 -3.10
CA HIS A 117 -25.97 5.45 -3.02
C HIS A 117 -27.21 4.88 -3.70
N GLU A 118 -27.05 4.24 -4.84
CA GLU A 118 -28.10 3.56 -5.57
C GLU A 118 -28.67 2.36 -4.77
N ILE A 119 -27.79 1.58 -4.11
CA ILE A 119 -28.17 0.45 -3.25
C ILE A 119 -28.93 0.95 -2.00
N LEU A 120 -28.41 1.97 -1.31
CA LEU A 120 -29.00 2.56 -0.11
C LEU A 120 -30.42 3.11 -0.33
N HIS A 121 -30.74 3.56 -1.55
CA HIS A 121 -32.08 4.06 -1.90
C HIS A 121 -32.98 3.00 -2.57
N THR A 122 -32.41 1.83 -2.89
CA THR A 122 -33.18 0.70 -3.45
C THR A 122 -33.64 -0.25 -2.35
N PHE A 123 -32.86 -0.34 -1.25
CA PHE A 123 -33.13 -1.23 -0.12
C PHE A 123 -33.08 -0.44 1.18
N ASP A 124 -33.92 -0.81 2.13
CA ASP A 124 -33.96 -0.20 3.46
C ASP A 124 -32.87 -0.83 4.34
N LEU A 125 -31.66 -0.25 4.31
CA LEU A 125 -30.47 -0.77 5.03
C LEU A 125 -30.33 -0.23 6.45
N VAL A 126 -31.14 0.76 6.86
CA VAL A 126 -31.19 1.26 8.24
C VAL A 126 -32.39 0.63 8.95
N PRO A 127 -32.17 -0.41 9.79
CA PRO A 127 -33.26 -1.14 10.42
C PRO A 127 -34.17 -0.24 11.27
N GLU A 128 -35.46 -0.59 11.36
CA GLU A 128 -36.43 0.14 12.18
C GLU A 128 -36.01 0.23 13.65
N ASP A 129 -35.41 -0.81 14.20
CA ASP A 129 -34.88 -0.81 15.58
C ASP A 129 -33.82 0.27 15.78
N ALA A 130 -32.92 0.46 14.84
CA ALA A 130 -31.92 1.54 14.89
C ALA A 130 -32.57 2.93 14.85
N GLN A 131 -33.66 3.08 14.06
CA GLN A 131 -34.42 4.33 14.00
C GLN A 131 -35.18 4.61 15.30
N HIS A 132 -35.75 3.58 15.94
CA HIS A 132 -36.47 3.70 17.20
C HIS A 132 -35.51 3.97 18.40
N THR A 133 -34.37 3.29 18.44
CA THR A 133 -33.37 3.48 19.52
C THR A 133 -32.54 4.75 19.35
N GLY A 134 -32.55 5.35 18.16
CA GLY A 134 -31.71 6.49 17.81
C GLY A 134 -30.23 6.16 17.69
N LYS A 135 -29.87 4.87 17.61
CA LYS A 135 -28.48 4.39 17.53
C LYS A 135 -28.30 3.48 16.33
N PHE A 136 -27.28 3.79 15.53
CA PHE A 136 -26.95 2.99 14.35
C PHE A 136 -25.47 2.63 14.38
N ARG A 137 -25.15 1.35 14.15
CA ARG A 137 -23.78 0.83 14.11
C ARG A 137 -23.55 0.16 12.78
N SER A 138 -22.37 0.43 12.19
CA SER A 138 -21.97 -0.23 10.94
C SER A 138 -20.49 -0.59 10.92
N VAL A 139 -20.17 -1.68 10.21
CA VAL A 139 -18.79 -2.08 9.90
C VAL A 139 -18.65 -2.19 8.39
N HIS A 140 -17.53 -1.64 7.88
CA HIS A 140 -17.23 -1.59 6.46
C HIS A 140 -15.94 -2.37 6.19
N LEU A 141 -16.07 -3.53 5.54
CA LEU A 141 -14.97 -4.45 5.24
C LEU A 141 -14.37 -4.11 3.88
N CYS A 142 -13.05 -4.15 3.77
CA CYS A 142 -12.30 -3.85 2.55
C CYS A 142 -12.65 -2.45 1.96
N GLU A 143 -12.81 -1.47 2.83
CA GLU A 143 -13.49 -0.19 2.54
C GLU A 143 -12.60 0.85 1.83
N ALA A 144 -11.28 0.68 1.73
CA ALA A 144 -10.45 1.71 1.11
C ALA A 144 -11.01 2.18 -0.24
N PRO A 145 -11.03 3.51 -0.49
CA PRO A 145 -10.50 4.62 0.29
C PRO A 145 -11.51 5.30 1.24
N GLY A 146 -12.72 4.73 1.50
CA GLY A 146 -13.75 5.28 2.39
C GLY A 146 -15.01 5.78 1.68
N ALA A 147 -15.28 5.29 0.48
CA ALA A 147 -16.37 5.75 -0.36
C ALA A 147 -17.76 5.35 0.17
N PHE A 148 -17.90 4.12 0.72
CA PHE A 148 -19.16 3.66 1.28
C PHE A 148 -19.47 4.36 2.60
N VAL A 149 -18.47 4.54 3.45
CA VAL A 149 -18.58 5.32 4.70
C VAL A 149 -19.04 6.75 4.41
N ALA A 150 -18.40 7.44 3.48
CA ALA A 150 -18.78 8.81 3.10
C ALA A 150 -20.18 8.87 2.49
N CYS A 151 -20.57 7.87 1.71
CA CYS A 151 -21.92 7.75 1.12
C CYS A 151 -22.98 7.50 2.19
N LEU A 152 -22.71 6.63 3.15
CA LEU A 152 -23.62 6.36 4.27
C LEU A 152 -23.82 7.60 5.14
N ASN A 153 -22.73 8.32 5.45
CA ASN A 153 -22.82 9.61 6.13
C ASN A 153 -23.75 10.59 5.37
N HIS A 154 -23.59 10.64 4.05
CA HIS A 154 -24.42 11.50 3.21
C HIS A 154 -25.91 11.16 3.36
N LEU A 155 -26.28 9.87 3.29
CA LEU A 155 -27.65 9.41 3.52
C LEU A 155 -28.14 9.77 4.92
N LEU A 156 -27.36 9.46 5.97
CA LEU A 156 -27.77 9.71 7.36
C LEU A 156 -27.99 11.19 7.63
N LYS A 157 -27.14 12.06 7.08
CA LYS A 157 -27.28 13.52 7.25
C LYS A 157 -28.38 14.14 6.40
N SER A 158 -28.79 13.50 5.31
CA SER A 158 -29.91 14.00 4.46
C SER A 158 -31.27 13.43 4.85
N CYS A 159 -31.36 12.18 5.36
CA CYS A 159 -32.62 11.48 5.56
C CYS A 159 -32.93 11.11 7.03
N TYR A 160 -31.91 10.92 7.89
CA TYR A 160 -32.06 10.39 9.25
C TYR A 160 -31.56 11.37 10.30
N HIS A 161 -32.29 12.49 10.48
CA HIS A 161 -31.88 13.53 11.43
C HIS A 161 -31.94 13.04 12.88
N GLY A 162 -30.83 13.17 13.61
CA GLY A 162 -30.73 12.83 15.05
C GLY A 162 -30.27 11.40 15.33
N LEU A 163 -30.02 10.57 14.32
CA LEU A 163 -29.47 9.23 14.51
C LEU A 163 -27.98 9.32 14.91
N GLN A 164 -27.65 8.71 16.04
CA GLN A 164 -26.25 8.59 16.48
C GLN A 164 -25.61 7.40 15.74
N TRP A 165 -24.60 7.69 14.96
CA TRP A 165 -23.92 6.69 14.13
C TRP A 165 -22.51 6.42 14.66
N GLU A 166 -22.22 5.14 14.91
CA GLU A 166 -20.89 4.62 15.22
C GLU A 166 -20.46 3.71 14.08
N TRP A 167 -19.20 3.84 13.65
CA TRP A 167 -18.70 3.02 12.54
C TRP A 167 -17.25 2.64 12.73
N LEU A 168 -16.89 1.46 12.22
CA LEU A 168 -15.53 1.02 11.99
C LEU A 168 -15.39 0.58 10.52
N ALA A 169 -14.18 0.75 10.01
CA ALA A 169 -13.81 0.26 8.69
C ALA A 169 -12.53 -0.57 8.79
N ASN A 170 -12.42 -1.59 7.92
CA ASN A 170 -11.24 -2.41 7.76
C ASN A 170 -10.76 -2.31 6.31
N THR A 171 -9.46 -2.33 6.12
CA THR A 171 -8.78 -2.52 4.84
C THR A 171 -7.35 -2.98 5.09
N LEU A 172 -6.67 -3.47 4.07
CA LEU A 172 -5.21 -3.65 4.14
C LEU A 172 -4.55 -2.36 4.61
N ASN A 173 -3.72 -2.46 5.66
CA ASN A 173 -3.11 -1.30 6.28
C ASN A 173 -2.18 -0.58 5.30
N PRO A 174 -2.52 0.64 4.85
CA PRO A 174 -1.71 1.37 3.87
C PRO A 174 -0.33 1.77 4.41
N TYR A 175 -0.13 1.67 5.71
CA TYR A 175 1.12 2.01 6.39
C TYR A 175 1.99 0.79 6.67
N TYR A 176 1.49 -0.44 6.49
CA TYR A 176 2.26 -1.66 6.69
C TYR A 176 3.12 -1.96 5.45
N GLU A 177 4.42 -1.87 5.60
CA GLU A 177 5.38 -1.94 4.50
C GLU A 177 5.51 -3.33 3.86
N GLY A 178 4.92 -4.36 4.47
CA GLY A 178 4.88 -5.74 3.96
C GLY A 178 3.82 -5.99 2.88
N HIS A 179 2.91 -5.06 2.63
CA HIS A 179 1.90 -5.21 1.58
C HIS A 179 2.41 -4.82 0.19
N ASP A 180 2.10 -5.64 -0.82
CA ASP A 180 2.28 -5.22 -2.22
C ASP A 180 1.19 -4.20 -2.59
N LEU A 181 1.61 -3.06 -3.14
CA LEU A 181 0.68 -2.03 -3.58
C LEU A 181 -0.24 -2.44 -4.72
N LYS A 182 0.10 -3.52 -5.44
CA LYS A 182 -0.83 -4.11 -6.41
C LYS A 182 -2.05 -4.74 -5.74
N ALA A 183 -1.96 -5.07 -4.45
CA ALA A 183 -3.02 -5.68 -3.66
C ALA A 183 -3.96 -4.67 -3.00
N MET A 184 -3.64 -3.37 -3.02
CA MET A 184 -4.41 -2.36 -2.28
C MET A 184 -4.63 -1.08 -3.08
N LEU A 185 -5.61 -0.29 -2.65
CA LEU A 185 -5.84 1.06 -3.17
C LEU A 185 -4.92 2.06 -2.46
N ASP A 186 -4.22 2.85 -3.26
CA ASP A 186 -3.22 3.78 -2.80
C ASP A 186 -3.80 5.21 -2.58
N ASP A 187 -4.88 5.32 -1.83
CA ASP A 187 -5.48 6.60 -1.42
C ASP A 187 -5.82 6.56 0.08
N ASP A 188 -4.91 7.09 0.90
CA ASP A 188 -5.06 7.12 2.35
C ASP A 188 -5.61 8.45 2.89
N ARG A 189 -6.02 9.40 2.04
CA ARG A 189 -6.43 10.76 2.45
C ARG A 189 -7.56 10.75 3.48
N PHE A 190 -8.59 9.94 3.24
CA PHE A 190 -9.71 9.80 4.16
C PHE A 190 -9.33 8.94 5.37
N ILE A 191 -8.59 7.84 5.14
CA ILE A 191 -8.09 6.95 6.19
C ILE A 191 -7.27 7.74 7.21
N PHE A 192 -6.35 8.58 6.73
CA PHE A 192 -5.48 9.38 7.58
C PHE A 192 -6.24 10.35 8.50
N GLU A 193 -7.25 11.03 7.98
CA GLU A 193 -8.05 12.00 8.76
C GLU A 193 -9.04 11.30 9.72
N THR A 194 -9.35 10.02 9.48
CA THR A 194 -10.32 9.24 10.26
C THR A 194 -9.69 8.00 10.91
N LEU A 195 -8.38 8.00 11.13
CA LEU A 195 -7.59 6.86 11.58
C LEU A 195 -8.16 6.12 12.80
N PRO A 196 -8.76 6.78 13.82
CA PRO A 196 -9.40 6.10 14.95
C PRO A 196 -10.57 5.19 14.61
N HIS A 197 -11.14 5.32 13.40
CA HIS A 197 -12.23 4.48 12.90
C HIS A 197 -11.76 3.33 12.01
N TRP A 198 -10.43 3.19 11.81
CA TRP A 198 -9.88 2.13 10.98
C TRP A 198 -9.25 1.04 11.83
N HIS A 199 -9.75 -0.17 11.65
CA HIS A 199 -9.27 -1.36 12.34
C HIS A 199 -8.36 -2.19 11.43
N PHE A 200 -7.08 -2.24 11.77
CA PHE A 200 -6.07 -2.98 10.99
C PHE A 200 -5.76 -4.39 11.55
N GLY A 201 -6.61 -4.89 12.45
CA GLY A 201 -6.45 -6.21 13.04
C GLY A 201 -5.47 -6.26 14.20
N ALA A 202 -5.42 -7.40 14.87
CA ALA A 202 -4.49 -7.65 15.97
C ALA A 202 -3.03 -7.70 15.52
N ASP A 203 -2.80 -8.10 14.26
CA ASP A 203 -1.48 -8.17 13.64
C ASP A 203 -1.07 -6.89 12.90
N GLY A 204 -1.91 -5.86 12.89
CA GLY A 204 -1.65 -4.56 12.28
C GLY A 204 -1.56 -4.56 10.75
N THR A 205 -1.85 -5.67 10.08
CA THR A 205 -1.80 -5.79 8.61
C THR A 205 -3.07 -5.30 7.93
N GLY A 206 -4.21 -5.40 8.61
CA GLY A 206 -5.53 -5.16 8.03
C GLY A 206 -6.02 -6.30 7.15
N ASP A 207 -5.31 -7.42 7.10
CA ASP A 207 -5.71 -8.58 6.30
C ASP A 207 -6.91 -9.27 6.95
N LEU A 208 -8.07 -9.14 6.31
CA LEU A 208 -9.31 -9.73 6.78
C LEU A 208 -9.30 -11.27 6.72
N MET A 209 -8.43 -11.87 5.92
CA MET A 209 -8.34 -13.33 5.81
C MET A 209 -7.63 -13.99 7.01
N ASN A 210 -7.16 -13.21 7.97
CA ASN A 210 -6.57 -13.72 9.21
C ASN A 210 -7.61 -13.76 10.34
N LEU A 211 -7.86 -14.93 10.91
CA LEU A 211 -8.88 -15.12 11.96
C LEU A 211 -8.66 -14.25 13.20
N VAL A 212 -7.40 -14.03 13.59
CA VAL A 212 -7.11 -13.16 14.75
C VAL A 212 -7.54 -11.71 14.53
N ASN A 213 -7.58 -11.25 13.27
CA ASN A 213 -8.04 -9.92 12.93
C ASN A 213 -9.57 -9.80 13.01
N LEU A 214 -10.30 -10.87 12.64
CA LEU A 214 -11.74 -10.96 12.89
C LEU A 214 -12.05 -10.88 14.39
N GLU A 215 -11.33 -11.68 15.20
CA GLU A 215 -11.54 -11.71 16.64
C GLU A 215 -11.29 -10.35 17.31
N ALA A 216 -10.24 -9.66 16.89
CA ALA A 216 -9.95 -8.31 17.36
C ALA A 216 -11.02 -7.29 16.93
N LEU A 217 -11.48 -7.36 15.67
CA LEU A 217 -12.55 -6.50 15.17
C LEU A 217 -13.86 -6.71 15.94
N GLN A 218 -14.19 -7.97 16.26
CA GLN A 218 -15.38 -8.33 17.03
C GLN A 218 -15.29 -7.81 18.48
N GLN A 219 -14.10 -7.75 19.08
CA GLN A 219 -13.91 -7.17 20.41
C GLN A 219 -14.13 -5.66 20.43
N ASP A 220 -13.75 -4.96 19.34
CA ASP A 220 -13.88 -3.51 19.25
C ASP A 220 -15.31 -3.08 18.87
N MET A 221 -16.00 -3.86 18.03
CA MET A 221 -17.38 -3.60 17.64
C MET A 221 -18.13 -4.89 17.32
N ASP A 222 -19.16 -5.17 18.08
CA ASP A 222 -20.10 -6.31 17.91
C ASP A 222 -21.53 -5.80 17.89
N GLN A 223 -22.47 -6.64 17.46
CA GLN A 223 -23.90 -6.32 17.38
C GLN A 223 -24.18 -5.09 16.51
N VAL A 224 -23.75 -5.16 15.25
CA VAL A 224 -23.93 -4.06 14.29
C VAL A 224 -25.16 -4.25 13.43
N HIS A 225 -25.76 -3.14 12.98
CA HIS A 225 -26.98 -3.14 12.17
C HIS A 225 -26.71 -3.29 10.67
N LEU A 226 -25.50 -2.90 10.22
CA LEU A 226 -25.10 -2.99 8.82
C LEU A 226 -23.64 -3.41 8.71
N VAL A 227 -23.39 -4.40 7.87
CA VAL A 227 -22.04 -4.72 7.39
C VAL A 227 -22.01 -4.50 5.87
N THR A 228 -20.95 -3.87 5.37
CA THR A 228 -20.68 -3.78 3.93
C THR A 228 -19.33 -4.42 3.61
N ALA A 229 -19.21 -5.08 2.47
CA ALA A 229 -17.98 -5.68 1.98
C ALA A 229 -17.81 -5.38 0.48
N ASP A 230 -16.80 -4.54 0.15
CA ASP A 230 -16.48 -4.14 -1.23
C ASP A 230 -15.09 -4.64 -1.64
N GLY A 231 -14.66 -5.81 -1.11
CA GLY A 231 -13.37 -6.42 -1.35
C GLY A 231 -13.14 -6.81 -2.81
N SER A 232 -11.89 -6.81 -3.23
CA SER A 232 -11.46 -7.32 -4.54
C SER A 232 -9.98 -7.65 -4.52
N ILE A 233 -9.60 -8.65 -5.30
CA ILE A 233 -8.20 -8.99 -5.57
C ILE A 233 -7.91 -8.62 -7.02
N ASN A 234 -6.70 -8.15 -7.29
CA ASN A 234 -6.29 -7.80 -8.66
C ASN A 234 -6.13 -9.07 -9.51
N CYS A 235 -7.04 -9.26 -10.46
CA CYS A 235 -7.08 -10.41 -11.37
C CYS A 235 -6.62 -10.05 -12.80
N ALA A 236 -5.85 -8.96 -12.98
CA ALA A 236 -5.44 -8.50 -14.31
C ALA A 236 -4.64 -9.55 -15.11
N ASN A 237 -3.93 -10.44 -14.42
CA ASN A 237 -3.16 -11.51 -15.06
C ASN A 237 -4.00 -12.77 -15.35
N GLN A 238 -5.14 -12.95 -14.69
CA GLN A 238 -6.04 -14.11 -14.82
C GLN A 238 -7.50 -13.65 -14.78
N PRO A 239 -7.95 -12.85 -15.76
CA PRO A 239 -9.30 -12.27 -15.74
C PRO A 239 -10.42 -13.31 -15.89
N ASP A 240 -10.10 -14.49 -16.38
CA ASP A 240 -11.04 -15.59 -16.57
C ASP A 240 -11.32 -16.37 -15.25
N GLU A 241 -10.40 -16.29 -14.28
CA GLU A 241 -10.48 -16.98 -12.98
C GLU A 241 -10.80 -16.01 -11.83
N GLN A 242 -11.44 -14.90 -12.11
CA GLN A 242 -11.75 -13.86 -11.11
C GLN A 242 -12.56 -14.40 -9.93
N GLU A 243 -13.52 -15.30 -10.17
CA GLU A 243 -14.37 -15.90 -9.12
C GLU A 243 -13.52 -16.73 -8.14
N SER A 244 -12.72 -17.66 -8.62
CA SER A 244 -11.89 -18.54 -7.79
C SER A 244 -10.80 -17.77 -7.03
N VAL A 245 -10.21 -16.73 -7.66
CA VAL A 245 -9.20 -15.87 -7.02
C VAL A 245 -9.75 -15.11 -5.83
N VAL A 246 -11.00 -14.62 -5.90
CA VAL A 246 -11.61 -13.83 -4.82
C VAL A 246 -12.39 -14.69 -3.81
N ALA A 247 -12.62 -15.97 -4.09
CA ALA A 247 -13.51 -16.81 -3.30
C ALA A 247 -13.15 -16.88 -1.81
N GLN A 248 -11.85 -16.96 -1.47
CA GLN A 248 -11.42 -17.00 -0.07
C GLN A 248 -11.67 -15.66 0.65
N LEU A 249 -11.41 -14.54 -0.01
CA LEU A 249 -11.73 -13.22 0.54
C LEU A 249 -13.24 -13.10 0.78
N CYS A 250 -14.05 -13.48 -0.20
CA CYS A 250 -15.52 -13.47 -0.11
C CYS A 250 -16.03 -14.33 1.05
N PHE A 251 -15.44 -15.50 1.27
CA PHE A 251 -15.75 -16.36 2.41
C PHE A 251 -15.41 -15.66 3.74
N CYS A 252 -14.24 -15.05 3.86
CA CYS A 252 -13.82 -14.35 5.06
C CYS A 252 -14.68 -13.11 5.34
N GLU A 253 -15.06 -12.33 4.32
CA GLU A 253 -15.99 -11.21 4.43
C GLU A 253 -17.37 -11.67 4.96
N ALA A 254 -17.89 -12.77 4.41
CA ALA A 254 -19.17 -13.34 4.81
C ALA A 254 -19.16 -13.84 6.26
N VAL A 255 -18.13 -14.63 6.65
CA VAL A 255 -17.99 -15.14 8.02
C VAL A 255 -17.82 -13.98 9.01
N THR A 256 -17.06 -12.94 8.63
CA THR A 256 -16.93 -11.73 9.45
C THR A 256 -18.28 -11.04 9.64
N ALA A 257 -19.05 -10.84 8.58
CA ALA A 257 -20.39 -10.24 8.66
C ALA A 257 -21.33 -11.04 9.59
N ILE A 258 -21.35 -12.36 9.46
CA ILE A 258 -22.19 -13.25 10.29
C ILE A 258 -21.79 -13.16 11.79
N ASN A 259 -20.49 -12.99 12.09
CA ASN A 259 -20.01 -12.84 13.45
C ASN A 259 -20.32 -11.47 14.07
N LEU A 260 -20.49 -10.41 13.26
CA LEU A 260 -20.68 -9.03 13.74
C LEU A 260 -22.14 -8.58 13.79
N LEU A 261 -22.99 -9.09 12.89
CA LEU A 261 -24.37 -8.63 12.75
C LEU A 261 -25.22 -8.94 13.98
N SER A 262 -26.05 -7.97 14.36
CA SER A 262 -27.18 -8.17 15.26
C SER A 262 -28.35 -8.83 14.53
N GLN A 263 -29.28 -9.44 15.28
CA GLN A 263 -30.55 -9.91 14.72
C GLN A 263 -31.28 -8.75 14.01
N GLY A 264 -31.82 -8.99 12.82
CA GLY A 264 -32.45 -7.98 11.98
C GLY A 264 -31.48 -7.08 11.21
N GLY A 265 -30.16 -7.26 11.38
CA GLY A 265 -29.14 -6.51 10.66
C GLY A 265 -29.05 -6.87 9.18
N ASN A 266 -28.39 -6.02 8.39
CA ASN A 266 -28.31 -6.13 6.94
C ASN A 266 -26.86 -6.27 6.46
N PHE A 267 -26.66 -6.96 5.32
CA PHE A 267 -25.36 -7.17 4.72
C PHE A 267 -25.35 -6.82 3.24
N VAL A 268 -24.38 -5.98 2.84
CA VAL A 268 -24.14 -5.65 1.42
C VAL A 268 -22.79 -6.20 1.03
N PHE A 269 -22.76 -7.06 0.04
CA PHE A 269 -21.60 -7.84 -0.33
C PHE A 269 -21.34 -7.76 -1.83
N LYS A 270 -20.13 -7.42 -2.24
CA LYS A 270 -19.72 -7.43 -3.64
C LYS A 270 -19.35 -8.83 -4.10
N MET A 271 -19.85 -9.21 -5.27
CA MET A 271 -19.57 -10.47 -5.93
C MET A 271 -19.35 -10.24 -7.43
N PHE A 272 -18.80 -11.23 -8.11
CA PHE A 272 -18.66 -11.19 -9.57
C PHE A 272 -19.61 -12.20 -10.25
N THR A 273 -19.39 -13.47 -10.06
CA THR A 273 -20.20 -14.58 -10.60
C THR A 273 -20.34 -15.69 -9.56
N ALA A 274 -21.27 -16.62 -9.77
CA ALA A 274 -21.46 -17.80 -8.92
C ALA A 274 -21.58 -19.07 -9.78
N PHE A 275 -20.53 -19.39 -10.51
CA PHE A 275 -20.44 -20.59 -11.34
C PHE A 275 -19.86 -21.77 -10.59
N GLU A 276 -19.03 -21.49 -9.57
CA GLU A 276 -18.25 -22.49 -8.85
C GLU A 276 -18.80 -22.77 -7.46
N HIS A 277 -18.51 -23.97 -6.93
CA HIS A 277 -19.07 -24.48 -5.69
C HIS A 277 -18.90 -23.54 -4.49
N GLN A 278 -17.78 -22.77 -4.41
CA GLN A 278 -17.54 -21.85 -3.30
C GLN A 278 -18.61 -20.77 -3.22
N MET A 279 -18.85 -20.07 -4.34
CA MET A 279 -19.82 -18.99 -4.40
C MET A 279 -21.26 -19.51 -4.35
N ILE A 280 -21.53 -20.68 -4.95
CA ILE A 280 -22.84 -21.35 -4.88
C ILE A 280 -23.19 -21.65 -3.42
N CYS A 281 -22.29 -22.28 -2.67
CA CYS A 281 -22.49 -22.61 -1.27
C CYS A 281 -22.60 -21.36 -0.38
N LEU A 282 -21.82 -20.31 -0.68
CA LEU A 282 -21.85 -19.07 0.07
C LEU A 282 -23.21 -18.34 -0.11
N LEU A 283 -23.71 -18.25 -1.34
CA LEU A 283 -25.05 -17.71 -1.61
C LEU A 283 -26.15 -18.55 -0.97
N TYR A 284 -26.01 -19.88 -0.97
CA TYR A 284 -26.93 -20.75 -0.26
C TYR A 284 -26.91 -20.48 1.25
N LEU A 285 -25.73 -20.32 1.85
CA LEU A 285 -25.60 -19.93 3.26
C LEU A 285 -26.34 -18.63 3.56
N PHE A 286 -26.22 -17.61 2.70
CA PHE A 286 -26.96 -16.36 2.88
C PHE A 286 -28.48 -16.57 2.84
N THR A 287 -28.98 -17.42 1.94
CA THR A 287 -30.41 -17.73 1.91
C THR A 287 -30.90 -18.44 3.18
N CYS A 288 -30.04 -19.18 3.87
CA CYS A 288 -30.35 -19.81 5.16
C CYS A 288 -30.39 -18.81 6.33
N LEU A 289 -29.56 -17.78 6.29
CA LEU A 289 -29.31 -16.87 7.42
C LEU A 289 -30.04 -15.53 7.34
N PHE A 290 -30.54 -15.14 6.18
CA PHE A 290 -31.27 -13.88 5.99
C PHE A 290 -32.69 -14.13 5.51
N GLN A 291 -33.63 -13.24 5.86
CA GLN A 291 -35.01 -13.37 5.43
C GLN A 291 -35.15 -13.11 3.93
N GLU A 292 -34.40 -12.13 3.41
CA GLU A 292 -34.39 -11.78 1.99
C GLU A 292 -32.95 -11.69 1.46
N VAL A 293 -32.78 -12.19 0.23
CA VAL A 293 -31.48 -12.12 -0.49
C VAL A 293 -31.74 -11.65 -1.92
N HIS A 294 -31.15 -10.51 -2.25
CA HIS A 294 -31.29 -9.87 -3.56
C HIS A 294 -29.94 -9.76 -4.25
N VAL A 295 -29.93 -9.83 -5.57
CA VAL A 295 -28.79 -9.55 -6.42
C VAL A 295 -29.08 -8.30 -7.24
N ILE A 296 -28.20 -7.30 -7.19
CA ILE A 296 -28.35 -6.05 -7.93
C ILE A 296 -27.08 -5.69 -8.69
N LYS A 297 -27.25 -5.23 -9.94
CA LYS A 297 -26.19 -4.55 -10.69
C LYS A 297 -26.50 -3.07 -10.81
N PRO A 298 -25.90 -2.19 -9.99
CA PRO A 298 -26.16 -0.76 -10.06
C PRO A 298 -25.98 -0.19 -11.46
N GLY A 299 -26.87 0.73 -11.87
CA GLY A 299 -26.78 1.38 -13.19
C GLY A 299 -25.50 2.19 -13.35
N THR A 300 -24.92 2.66 -12.24
CA THR A 300 -23.62 3.35 -12.18
C THR A 300 -22.42 2.41 -12.26
N SER A 301 -22.60 1.09 -12.12
CA SER A 301 -21.53 0.11 -12.40
C SER A 301 -21.30 -0.03 -13.92
N LYS A 302 -20.06 -0.35 -14.32
CA LYS A 302 -19.75 -0.59 -15.73
C LYS A 302 -20.52 -1.80 -16.23
N SER A 303 -21.25 -1.64 -17.36
CA SER A 303 -22.13 -2.68 -17.89
C SER A 303 -21.37 -3.93 -18.36
N GLY A 304 -20.13 -3.78 -18.86
CA GLY A 304 -19.32 -4.88 -19.39
C GLY A 304 -18.48 -5.64 -18.35
N ASN A 305 -18.59 -5.35 -17.05
CA ASN A 305 -17.94 -6.13 -16.00
C ASN A 305 -18.90 -7.10 -15.32
N SER A 306 -18.37 -8.12 -14.64
CA SER A 306 -19.16 -9.14 -13.93
C SER A 306 -19.66 -8.68 -12.55
N GLU A 307 -19.25 -7.51 -12.06
CA GLU A 307 -19.53 -7.01 -10.71
C GLU A 307 -21.04 -6.86 -10.45
N VAL A 308 -21.50 -7.48 -9.39
CA VAL A 308 -22.85 -7.35 -8.83
C VAL A 308 -22.74 -7.19 -7.30
N TYR A 309 -23.82 -6.76 -6.66
CA TYR A 309 -23.93 -6.71 -5.20
C TYR A 309 -25.04 -7.62 -4.72
N ILE A 310 -24.74 -8.39 -3.68
CA ILE A 310 -25.70 -9.19 -2.93
C ILE A 310 -26.16 -8.34 -1.76
N VAL A 311 -27.46 -8.16 -1.63
CA VAL A 311 -28.09 -7.43 -0.53
C VAL A 311 -28.89 -8.43 0.28
N CYS A 312 -28.43 -8.71 1.50
CA CYS A 312 -29.06 -9.61 2.45
C CYS A 312 -29.73 -8.79 3.54
N LEU A 313 -31.04 -8.99 3.71
CA LEU A 313 -31.84 -8.22 4.65
C LEU A 313 -32.35 -9.11 5.79
N HIS A 314 -32.43 -8.51 6.97
CA HIS A 314 -32.98 -9.10 8.18
C HIS A 314 -32.30 -10.40 8.57
N PHE A 315 -31.05 -10.30 9.04
CA PHE A 315 -30.29 -11.42 9.59
C PHE A 315 -31.05 -12.12 10.71
N THR A 316 -31.13 -13.44 10.69
CA THR A 316 -31.87 -14.23 11.67
C THR A 316 -31.34 -14.12 13.10
N GLY A 317 -30.08 -13.78 13.24
CA GLY A 317 -29.37 -13.68 14.51
C GLY A 317 -28.34 -14.79 14.70
N ARG A 318 -27.23 -14.46 15.34
CA ARG A 318 -26.15 -15.41 15.62
C ARG A 318 -26.59 -16.55 16.55
N GLU A 319 -27.51 -16.27 17.45
CA GLU A 319 -28.09 -17.21 18.41
C GLU A 319 -28.88 -18.36 17.74
N GLU A 320 -29.40 -18.10 16.55
CA GLU A 320 -30.13 -19.09 15.73
C GLU A 320 -29.18 -20.01 14.93
N ILE A 321 -27.87 -19.71 14.90
CA ILE A 321 -26.89 -20.53 14.19
C ILE A 321 -26.30 -21.54 15.17
N PRO A 322 -26.40 -22.87 14.89
CA PRO A 322 -25.77 -23.90 15.70
C PRO A 322 -24.28 -23.64 15.94
N ALA A 323 -23.82 -23.80 17.17
CA ALA A 323 -22.44 -23.49 17.57
C ALA A 323 -21.39 -24.27 16.78
N ASP A 324 -21.70 -25.50 16.40
CA ASP A 324 -20.84 -26.35 15.58
C ASP A 324 -20.72 -25.86 14.14
N ILE A 325 -21.78 -25.27 13.56
CA ILE A 325 -21.72 -24.56 12.25
C ILE A 325 -20.82 -23.33 12.36
N MET A 326 -20.99 -22.51 13.41
CA MET A 326 -20.12 -21.33 13.62
C MET A 326 -18.66 -21.74 13.78
N GLN A 327 -18.41 -22.85 14.51
CA GLN A 327 -17.05 -23.37 14.64
C GLN A 327 -16.49 -23.80 13.27
N LYS A 328 -17.26 -24.52 12.46
CA LYS A 328 -16.84 -24.94 11.12
C LYS A 328 -16.56 -23.78 10.17
N LEU A 329 -17.37 -22.72 10.21
CA LEU A 329 -17.13 -21.51 9.45
C LEU A 329 -15.81 -20.84 9.86
N ARG A 330 -15.50 -20.80 11.16
CA ARG A 330 -14.23 -20.26 11.67
C ARG A 330 -13.03 -21.15 11.33
N GLU A 331 -13.19 -22.47 11.32
CA GLU A 331 -12.14 -23.42 10.88
C GLU A 331 -11.79 -23.26 9.39
N GLY A 332 -12.76 -22.90 8.55
CA GLY A 332 -12.56 -22.58 7.13
C GLY A 332 -11.93 -21.21 6.87
N PHE A 333 -11.80 -20.38 7.92
CA PHE A 333 -11.27 -19.02 7.79
C PHE A 333 -9.76 -19.05 7.55
N GLY A 334 -9.29 -18.37 6.52
CA GLY A 334 -7.85 -18.33 6.16
C GLY A 334 -7.28 -19.63 5.59
N ALA A 335 -8.05 -20.71 5.56
CA ALA A 335 -7.63 -21.97 4.96
C ALA A 335 -7.66 -21.82 3.42
N CYS A 336 -6.51 -21.63 2.82
CA CYS A 336 -6.34 -21.56 1.35
C CYS A 336 -6.63 -22.90 0.65
N SER A 337 -7.64 -23.63 1.07
CA SER A 337 -7.88 -24.93 0.46
C SER A 337 -9.27 -25.06 -0.13
N PRO A 338 -9.41 -24.91 -1.44
CA PRO A 338 -10.61 -25.30 -2.16
C PRO A 338 -10.76 -26.83 -2.28
N GLN A 339 -10.06 -27.60 -1.47
CA GLN A 339 -10.07 -29.07 -1.58
C GLN A 339 -11.41 -29.69 -1.18
N MET A 340 -12.21 -28.95 -0.40
CA MET A 340 -13.52 -29.44 0.05
C MET A 340 -14.59 -28.38 -0.13
N SER A 341 -15.78 -28.76 -0.49
CA SER A 341 -16.94 -27.90 -0.61
C SER A 341 -17.48 -27.50 0.76
N LEU A 342 -17.92 -26.24 0.93
CA LEU A 342 -18.55 -25.80 2.18
C LEU A 342 -19.74 -26.69 2.53
N PHE A 343 -20.58 -26.97 1.56
CA PHE A 343 -21.66 -27.94 1.64
C PHE A 343 -21.56 -28.92 0.48
N PRO A 344 -21.86 -30.22 0.69
CA PRO A 344 -21.99 -31.16 -0.42
C PRO A 344 -23.20 -30.80 -1.30
N LEU A 345 -23.13 -31.11 -2.58
CA LEU A 345 -24.22 -30.80 -3.54
C LEU A 345 -25.56 -31.37 -3.07
N THR A 346 -25.54 -32.53 -2.42
CA THR A 346 -26.75 -33.19 -1.89
C THR A 346 -27.43 -32.41 -0.76
N SER A 347 -26.75 -31.47 -0.14
CA SER A 347 -27.28 -30.58 0.91
C SER A 347 -27.83 -29.29 0.36
N VAL A 348 -27.62 -29.00 -0.91
CA VAL A 348 -28.10 -27.79 -1.57
C VAL A 348 -29.42 -28.07 -2.30
N PRO A 349 -30.55 -27.44 -1.97
CA PRO A 349 -31.82 -27.73 -2.60
C PRO A 349 -31.81 -27.45 -4.11
N SER A 350 -32.42 -28.34 -4.89
CA SER A 350 -32.55 -28.21 -6.34
C SER A 350 -33.28 -26.91 -6.75
N PHE A 351 -34.26 -26.52 -5.95
CA PHE A 351 -34.99 -25.26 -6.17
C PHE A 351 -34.06 -24.03 -6.13
N PHE A 352 -33.15 -23.99 -5.15
CA PHE A 352 -32.14 -22.92 -5.08
C PHE A 352 -31.22 -22.94 -6.30
N LEU A 353 -30.75 -24.14 -6.70
CA LEU A 353 -29.86 -24.27 -7.86
C LEU A 353 -30.51 -23.80 -9.16
N GLU A 354 -31.78 -24.14 -9.38
CA GLU A 354 -32.53 -23.68 -10.56
C GLU A 354 -32.71 -22.15 -10.53
N ARG A 355 -33.02 -21.58 -9.37
CA ARG A 355 -33.17 -20.13 -9.21
C ARG A 355 -31.86 -19.40 -9.42
N LEU A 356 -30.74 -19.96 -8.93
CA LEU A 356 -29.39 -19.44 -9.15
C LEU A 356 -29.00 -19.46 -10.65
N LYS A 357 -29.30 -20.56 -11.35
CA LYS A 357 -29.05 -20.65 -12.80
C LYS A 357 -29.81 -19.55 -13.58
N VAL A 358 -31.04 -19.27 -13.20
CA VAL A 358 -31.84 -18.19 -13.82
C VAL A 358 -31.20 -16.82 -13.51
N CYS A 359 -30.71 -16.61 -12.29
CA CYS A 359 -30.00 -15.41 -11.86
C CYS A 359 -28.73 -15.19 -12.67
N GLU A 360 -27.87 -16.19 -12.72
CA GLU A 360 -26.59 -16.14 -13.47
C GLU A 360 -26.83 -15.90 -14.96
N LYS A 361 -27.79 -16.62 -15.56
CA LYS A 361 -28.18 -16.41 -16.95
C LYS A 361 -28.65 -14.97 -17.24
N TYR A 362 -29.34 -14.35 -16.30
CA TYR A 362 -29.82 -12.97 -16.44
C TYR A 362 -28.65 -11.99 -16.44
N PHE A 363 -27.73 -12.04 -15.43
CA PHE A 363 -26.63 -11.08 -15.31
C PHE A 363 -25.54 -11.30 -16.36
N THR A 364 -25.19 -12.54 -16.68
CA THR A 364 -24.24 -12.87 -17.76
C THR A 364 -24.76 -12.44 -19.13
N GLY A 365 -26.05 -12.63 -19.36
CA GLY A 365 -26.72 -12.15 -20.60
C GLY A 365 -26.60 -10.64 -20.75
N LEU A 366 -26.90 -9.86 -19.69
CA LEU A 366 -26.72 -8.42 -19.68
C LEU A 366 -25.28 -7.99 -19.93
N GLN A 367 -24.31 -8.71 -19.39
CA GLN A 367 -22.90 -8.41 -19.57
C GLN A 367 -22.45 -8.68 -21.00
N MET A 368 -22.76 -9.84 -21.56
CA MET A 368 -22.40 -10.22 -22.92
C MET A 368 -23.02 -9.25 -23.95
N GLU A 369 -24.31 -8.92 -23.76
CA GLU A 369 -24.98 -7.91 -24.60
C GLU A 369 -24.26 -6.56 -24.55
N ALA A 370 -23.85 -6.12 -23.35
CA ALA A 370 -23.10 -4.87 -23.19
C ALA A 370 -21.72 -4.90 -23.85
N ILE A 371 -21.00 -6.01 -23.79
CA ILE A 371 -19.71 -6.20 -24.47
C ILE A 371 -19.93 -6.13 -25.98
N ASP A 372 -20.88 -6.87 -26.53
CA ASP A 372 -21.18 -6.89 -27.96
C ASP A 372 -21.60 -5.50 -28.49
N GLN A 373 -22.43 -4.78 -27.73
CA GLN A 373 -22.81 -3.42 -28.08
C GLN A 373 -21.62 -2.47 -28.09
N ASN A 374 -20.72 -2.57 -27.07
CA ASN A 374 -19.53 -1.75 -27.00
C ASN A 374 -18.56 -2.04 -28.14
N ILE A 375 -18.37 -3.30 -28.54
CA ILE A 375 -17.54 -3.70 -29.69
C ILE A 375 -18.10 -3.10 -30.98
N LYS A 376 -19.42 -3.25 -31.21
CA LYS A 376 -20.09 -2.66 -32.39
C LYS A 376 -19.93 -1.14 -32.43
N GLN A 377 -20.11 -0.46 -31.30
CA GLN A 377 -19.98 0.99 -31.19
C GLN A 377 -18.52 1.47 -31.34
N PHE A 378 -17.54 0.68 -30.87
CA PHE A 378 -16.13 0.99 -31.02
C PHE A 378 -15.74 1.08 -32.49
N HIS A 379 -16.18 0.13 -33.30
CA HIS A 379 -15.84 0.08 -34.73
C HIS A 379 -16.72 1.02 -35.60
N HIS A 380 -18.01 1.11 -35.29
CA HIS A 380 -18.98 1.79 -36.16
C HIS A 380 -20.03 2.58 -35.36
N MET A 381 -19.70 3.79 -34.94
CA MET A 381 -20.67 4.68 -34.30
C MET A 381 -20.95 5.93 -35.16
N SER A 382 -22.16 6.06 -35.67
CA SER A 382 -22.55 7.21 -36.49
C SER A 382 -22.64 8.52 -35.65
N ALA A 383 -22.54 9.67 -36.31
CA ALA A 383 -22.67 10.97 -35.63
C ALA A 383 -24.05 11.15 -34.98
N ARG A 384 -25.11 10.56 -35.53
CA ARG A 384 -26.46 10.59 -34.99
C ARG A 384 -26.55 9.78 -33.68
N GLU A 385 -25.95 8.60 -33.64
CA GLU A 385 -25.87 7.73 -32.45
C GLU A 385 -25.09 8.40 -31.34
N ARG A 386 -23.93 9.00 -31.62
CA ARG A 386 -23.13 9.76 -30.64
C ARG A 386 -23.94 10.89 -30.01
N LYS A 387 -24.73 11.63 -30.81
CA LYS A 387 -25.58 12.70 -30.31
C LYS A 387 -26.73 12.17 -29.46
N SER A 388 -27.37 11.08 -29.85
CA SER A 388 -28.42 10.40 -29.08
C SER A 388 -27.85 9.90 -27.74
N HIS A 389 -26.70 9.23 -27.78
CA HIS A 389 -26.01 8.71 -26.61
C HIS A 389 -25.65 9.81 -25.60
N THR A 390 -25.13 10.94 -26.06
CA THR A 390 -24.83 12.09 -25.21
C THR A 390 -26.10 12.62 -24.55
N LYS A 391 -27.25 12.64 -25.25
CA LYS A 391 -28.50 13.05 -24.67
C LYS A 391 -28.98 12.10 -23.56
N VAL A 392 -28.91 10.78 -23.82
CA VAL A 392 -29.26 9.75 -22.83
C VAL A 392 -28.40 9.92 -21.55
N ARG A 393 -27.11 10.14 -21.66
CA ARG A 393 -26.23 10.35 -20.49
C ARG A 393 -26.67 11.54 -19.62
N HIS A 394 -27.15 12.62 -20.19
CA HIS A 394 -27.68 13.75 -19.42
C HIS A 394 -29.00 13.42 -18.74
N LEU A 395 -29.89 12.72 -19.46
CA LEU A 395 -31.18 12.28 -18.87
C LEU A 395 -30.96 11.26 -17.74
N VAL A 396 -29.97 10.40 -17.85
CA VAL A 396 -29.59 9.45 -16.77
C VAL A 396 -29.14 10.19 -15.51
N VAL A 397 -28.40 11.31 -15.64
CA VAL A 397 -28.04 12.12 -14.47
C VAL A 397 -29.26 12.72 -13.80
N GLU A 398 -30.20 13.29 -14.60
CA GLU A 398 -31.43 13.88 -14.07
C GLU A 398 -32.26 12.79 -13.36
N ALA A 399 -32.43 11.63 -13.99
CA ALA A 399 -33.13 10.49 -13.41
C ALA A 399 -32.46 9.95 -12.13
N PHE A 400 -31.12 9.89 -12.10
CA PHE A 400 -30.38 9.47 -10.90
C PHE A 400 -30.65 10.41 -9.72
N VAL A 401 -30.57 11.72 -9.94
CA VAL A 401 -30.80 12.73 -8.89
C VAL A 401 -32.23 12.66 -8.38
N GLU A 402 -33.19 12.49 -9.28
CA GLU A 402 -34.65 12.44 -8.92
C GLU A 402 -34.98 11.10 -8.23
N ARG A 403 -34.60 9.97 -8.84
CA ARG A 403 -34.95 8.62 -8.36
C ARG A 403 -34.35 8.28 -7.00
N PHE A 404 -33.11 8.70 -6.76
CA PHE A 404 -32.39 8.38 -5.53
C PHE A 404 -32.33 9.59 -4.57
N PHE A 405 -33.27 10.53 -4.67
CA PHE A 405 -33.46 11.66 -3.73
C PHE A 405 -32.17 12.37 -3.34
N LEU A 406 -31.27 12.57 -4.30
CA LEU A 406 -29.92 13.09 -4.04
C LEU A 406 -29.98 14.59 -3.69
N GLN A 407 -29.73 14.92 -2.44
CA GLN A 407 -29.69 16.28 -1.91
C GLN A 407 -28.26 16.65 -1.46
N PRO A 408 -27.83 17.90 -1.64
CA PRO A 408 -26.54 18.32 -1.12
C PRO A 408 -26.57 18.38 0.41
N ILE A 409 -25.49 17.95 1.07
CA ILE A 409 -25.29 18.19 2.50
C ILE A 409 -24.34 19.38 2.73
N ASN A 410 -24.49 20.06 3.87
CA ASN A 410 -23.59 21.11 4.27
C ASN A 410 -22.18 20.54 4.49
N ARG A 411 -21.15 21.34 4.20
CA ARG A 411 -19.75 20.91 4.38
C ARG A 411 -19.47 20.49 5.84
N GLU A 412 -20.07 21.15 6.81
CA GLU A 412 -19.93 20.84 8.25
C GLU A 412 -20.49 19.47 8.62
N ASN A 413 -21.39 18.90 7.81
CA ASN A 413 -21.97 17.57 7.99
C ASN A 413 -21.13 16.45 7.34
N ARG A 414 -20.03 16.79 6.68
CA ARG A 414 -19.06 15.79 6.18
C ARG A 414 -18.30 15.19 7.34
N ILE A 415 -17.75 13.99 7.15
CA ILE A 415 -16.89 13.35 8.14
C ILE A 415 -15.59 14.14 8.30
N VAL A 416 -15.01 14.61 7.19
CA VAL A 416 -13.76 15.40 7.16
C VAL A 416 -14.03 16.77 6.52
N PRO A 417 -14.64 17.72 7.24
CA PRO A 417 -15.04 19.01 6.67
C PRO A 417 -13.86 19.92 6.30
N GLY A 418 -12.68 19.71 6.92
CA GLY A 418 -11.46 20.51 6.75
C GLY A 418 -10.68 20.22 5.46
N VAL A 419 -10.83 19.05 4.88
CA VAL A 419 -10.00 18.56 3.77
C VAL A 419 -10.81 18.53 2.47
N ASN A 420 -10.14 18.81 1.34
CA ASN A 420 -10.76 18.65 0.03
C ASN A 420 -10.59 17.21 -0.46
N LEU A 421 -11.64 16.42 -0.30
CA LEU A 421 -11.73 15.03 -0.77
C LEU A 421 -12.59 14.88 -2.03
N ASP A 422 -12.92 15.99 -2.69
CA ASP A 422 -13.85 16.02 -3.84
C ASP A 422 -13.24 15.42 -5.13
N GLY A 423 -11.92 15.27 -5.18
CA GLY A 423 -11.19 14.88 -6.37
C GLY A 423 -10.69 13.44 -6.36
N THR A 424 -10.50 12.90 -7.56
CA THR A 424 -9.77 11.65 -7.80
C THR A 424 -8.25 11.86 -7.81
N GLN A 425 -7.71 12.78 -7.01
CA GLN A 425 -6.27 12.87 -6.86
C GLN A 425 -5.78 11.66 -6.06
N LEU A 426 -5.45 10.64 -6.79
CA LEU A 426 -4.73 9.45 -6.34
C LEU A 426 -3.22 9.78 -6.30
N SER A 427 -2.83 10.86 -5.65
CA SER A 427 -1.42 11.14 -5.43
C SER A 427 -1.14 11.18 -3.95
N PHE A 428 -0.18 10.38 -3.52
CA PHE A 428 0.43 10.40 -2.19
C PHE A 428 1.10 11.72 -1.82
N THR A 429 1.19 12.65 -2.75
CA THR A 429 1.87 13.90 -2.55
C THR A 429 0.88 14.91 -1.99
N ARG A 430 1.00 15.22 -0.71
CA ARG A 430 0.50 16.44 -0.09
C ARG A 430 1.20 17.70 -0.65
N GLY A 431 2.00 17.56 -1.74
CA GLY A 431 2.69 18.64 -2.43
C GLY A 431 2.14 18.89 -3.83
N PRO A 432 2.42 20.07 -4.43
CA PRO A 432 2.03 20.40 -5.80
C PRO A 432 2.93 19.65 -6.79
N SER A 433 2.71 18.37 -7.03
CA SER A 433 3.39 17.67 -8.11
C SER A 433 2.40 17.35 -9.23
N ASN A 434 2.82 17.62 -10.46
CA ASN A 434 2.10 17.29 -11.69
C ASN A 434 2.19 15.80 -12.06
N ASP A 435 2.41 14.94 -11.05
CA ASP A 435 2.68 13.55 -11.28
C ASP A 435 1.41 12.78 -11.63
N VAL A 436 1.54 11.89 -12.58
CA VAL A 436 0.49 10.96 -13.03
C VAL A 436 0.01 10.15 -11.83
N PRO A 437 -1.30 9.99 -11.63
CA PRO A 437 -1.83 9.24 -10.50
C PRO A 437 -1.24 7.83 -10.44
N PHE A 438 -0.67 7.48 -9.31
CA PHE A 438 0.02 6.22 -9.06
C PHE A 438 -0.78 4.96 -9.46
N ASN A 439 -2.09 4.94 -9.15
CA ASN A 439 -2.99 3.86 -9.59
C ASN A 439 -3.09 3.71 -11.12
N GLU A 440 -2.80 4.74 -11.88
CA GLU A 440 -2.75 4.63 -13.34
C GLU A 440 -1.47 3.94 -13.80
N ILE A 441 -0.37 4.13 -13.08
CA ILE A 441 0.92 3.48 -13.37
C ILE A 441 0.90 2.02 -12.90
N PHE A 442 0.45 1.76 -11.68
CA PHE A 442 0.51 0.41 -11.07
C PHE A 442 -0.61 -0.53 -11.51
N ASN A 443 -1.80 -0.03 -11.79
CA ASN A 443 -2.91 -0.86 -12.28
C ASN A 443 -2.79 -1.22 -13.77
N GLY A 444 -1.62 -1.04 -14.38
CA GLY A 444 -1.38 -1.36 -15.78
C GLY A 444 -2.15 -0.49 -16.78
N ARG A 445 -2.71 0.64 -16.34
CA ARG A 445 -3.45 1.56 -17.20
C ARG A 445 -2.57 2.31 -18.20
N HIS A 446 -1.27 2.33 -17.97
CA HIS A 446 -0.26 2.83 -18.94
C HIS A 446 0.45 1.71 -19.70
N GLN A 447 -0.01 0.47 -19.59
CA GLN A 447 0.50 -0.58 -20.46
C GLN A 447 -0.05 -0.38 -21.88
N ILE A 448 0.80 0.12 -22.75
CA ILE A 448 0.49 0.34 -24.17
C ILE A 448 0.18 -1.00 -24.84
N GLY A 449 -0.86 -1.04 -25.67
CA GLY A 449 -1.21 -2.19 -26.48
C GLY A 449 -2.34 -3.05 -25.92
N SER A 450 -2.61 -4.16 -26.59
CA SER A 450 -3.65 -5.12 -26.26
C SER A 450 -3.20 -6.11 -25.18
N TYR A 451 -4.16 -6.86 -24.58
CA TYR A 451 -3.86 -7.93 -23.61
C TYR A 451 -2.90 -8.98 -24.21
N ASN A 452 -3.15 -9.43 -25.44
CA ASN A 452 -2.30 -10.39 -26.12
C ASN A 452 -0.89 -9.86 -26.40
N GLN A 453 -0.76 -8.58 -26.74
CA GLN A 453 0.56 -7.93 -26.90
C GLN A 453 1.30 -7.91 -25.57
N ARG A 454 0.65 -7.60 -24.47
CA ARG A 454 1.25 -7.55 -23.13
C ARG A 454 1.71 -8.92 -22.66
N GLN A 455 0.93 -9.98 -22.89
CA GLN A 455 1.36 -11.34 -22.56
C GLN A 455 2.65 -11.71 -23.31
N ARG A 456 2.75 -11.35 -24.60
CA ARG A 456 3.98 -11.55 -25.37
C ARG A 456 5.16 -10.73 -24.86
N THR A 457 4.93 -9.54 -24.31
CA THR A 457 5.99 -8.70 -23.73
C THR A 457 6.43 -9.13 -22.33
N LEU A 458 5.61 -9.89 -21.60
CA LEU A 458 6.04 -10.53 -20.35
C LEU A 458 7.11 -11.60 -20.60
N ASP A 459 7.11 -12.21 -21.79
CA ASP A 459 8.12 -13.17 -22.23
C ASP A 459 9.37 -12.50 -22.86
N GLN A 460 9.33 -11.17 -23.11
CA GLN A 460 10.47 -10.42 -23.60
C GLN A 460 11.50 -10.17 -22.49
N ASP A 461 12.77 -9.98 -22.90
CA ASP A 461 13.85 -9.72 -21.98
C ASP A 461 13.54 -8.51 -21.09
N TRP A 462 13.57 -8.73 -19.78
CA TRP A 462 13.38 -7.71 -18.75
C TRP A 462 14.22 -6.45 -18.99
N PHE A 463 15.45 -6.66 -19.51
CA PHE A 463 16.39 -5.60 -19.81
C PHE A 463 15.89 -4.65 -20.91
N GLU A 464 15.28 -5.19 -21.99
CA GLU A 464 14.67 -4.36 -23.05
C GLU A 464 13.47 -3.57 -22.51
N ASN A 465 12.68 -4.17 -21.64
CA ASN A 465 11.55 -3.50 -21.00
C ASN A 465 11.99 -2.35 -20.07
N ILE A 466 13.06 -2.53 -19.31
CA ILE A 466 13.61 -1.46 -18.46
C ILE A 466 14.22 -0.34 -19.30
N GLN A 467 14.98 -0.65 -20.33
CA GLN A 467 15.58 0.37 -21.21
C GLN A 467 14.53 1.24 -21.92
N SER A 468 13.34 0.72 -22.15
CA SER A 468 12.22 1.48 -22.73
C SER A 468 11.47 2.33 -21.72
N ASP A 469 11.68 2.13 -20.42
CA ASP A 469 11.01 2.87 -19.35
C ASP A 469 11.51 4.34 -19.31
N GLU A 470 10.58 5.29 -19.20
CA GLU A 470 10.90 6.72 -19.17
C GLU A 470 11.81 7.13 -18.02
N LEU A 471 11.79 6.38 -16.90
CA LEU A 471 12.71 6.58 -15.79
C LEU A 471 14.19 6.43 -16.19
N PHE A 472 14.48 5.63 -17.20
CA PHE A 472 15.84 5.40 -17.71
C PHE A 472 16.23 6.33 -18.86
N LYS A 473 15.26 6.92 -19.54
CA LYS A 473 15.53 7.89 -20.63
C LYS A 473 16.12 9.21 -20.14
N LEU A 474 15.99 9.48 -18.83
CA LEU A 474 16.22 10.80 -18.29
C LEU A 474 17.69 11.19 -18.15
N HIS A 475 18.64 10.28 -17.94
CA HIS A 475 20.09 10.61 -17.96
C HIS A 475 20.95 9.34 -18.05
N PRO A 476 21.67 9.13 -19.17
CA PRO A 476 22.73 8.10 -19.17
C PRO A 476 23.79 8.50 -18.14
N PHE A 477 24.10 7.62 -17.25
CA PHE A 477 25.15 7.83 -16.26
C PHE A 477 26.50 7.92 -17.00
N GLN A 478 27.15 9.06 -16.96
CA GLN A 478 28.45 9.26 -17.60
C GLN A 478 29.56 9.02 -16.57
N TYR A 479 30.10 7.82 -16.56
CA TYR A 479 31.27 7.48 -15.75
C TYR A 479 32.59 8.06 -16.27
N GLN A 480 32.55 9.01 -17.19
CA GLN A 480 33.73 9.47 -17.94
C GLN A 480 34.64 10.41 -17.15
N SER A 481 34.18 10.91 -15.97
CA SER A 481 35.01 11.73 -15.10
C SER A 481 34.48 11.78 -13.67
N LEU A 482 35.31 12.07 -12.68
CA LEU A 482 34.88 12.34 -11.29
C LEU A 482 33.88 13.52 -11.21
N GLU A 483 34.01 14.51 -12.05
CA GLU A 483 33.05 15.61 -12.18
C GLU A 483 31.68 15.15 -12.66
N GLY A 484 31.62 14.19 -13.58
CA GLY A 484 30.35 13.58 -14.03
C GLY A 484 29.65 12.77 -12.93
N LEU A 485 30.41 12.19 -11.99
CA LEU A 485 29.89 11.50 -10.82
C LEU A 485 29.36 12.47 -9.74
N SER A 486 29.87 13.71 -9.73
CA SER A 486 29.55 14.72 -8.71
C SER A 486 28.29 15.54 -9.03
N GLN A 487 27.52 15.25 -10.09
CA GLN A 487 26.32 16.01 -10.43
C GLN A 487 25.27 15.91 -9.34
N THR A 488 25.02 17.04 -8.68
CA THR A 488 24.05 17.20 -7.61
C THR A 488 22.63 17.17 -8.17
N SER A 489 21.84 16.21 -7.69
CA SER A 489 20.40 16.29 -7.77
C SER A 489 19.85 16.93 -6.50
N ASN A 490 18.82 17.76 -6.62
CA ASN A 490 18.20 18.53 -5.53
C ASN A 490 17.73 17.67 -4.34
N GLY A 491 18.59 17.29 -3.40
CA GLY A 491 18.22 16.57 -2.19
C GLY A 491 19.23 15.58 -1.61
N VAL A 492 20.03 14.90 -2.42
CA VAL A 492 21.17 14.09 -1.96
C VAL A 492 22.45 14.73 -2.44
N THR A 493 23.39 14.92 -1.55
CA THR A 493 24.73 15.23 -1.94
C THR A 493 25.48 13.94 -2.19
N LEU A 494 25.57 13.53 -3.45
CA LEU A 494 26.73 12.73 -3.88
C LEU A 494 27.92 13.53 -3.52
N ILE A 495 28.89 13.06 -2.75
CA ILE A 495 29.91 13.87 -2.12
C ILE A 495 30.40 14.87 -3.12
N PRO A 496 30.13 16.13 -2.88
CA PRO A 496 30.71 17.18 -3.67
C PRO A 496 32.18 17.24 -3.32
N LEU A 497 32.94 17.62 -4.29
CA LEU A 497 34.31 18.07 -4.09
C LEU A 497 34.37 19.25 -3.08
N TYR A 498 33.23 19.81 -2.65
CA TYR A 498 33.13 21.03 -1.83
C TYR A 498 32.09 20.94 -0.71
N PRO A 499 32.44 21.35 0.54
CA PRO A 499 31.55 21.28 1.72
C PRO A 499 30.27 22.09 1.65
N ASP A 500 30.21 23.14 0.85
CA ASP A 500 29.08 24.08 0.69
C ASP A 500 27.92 23.52 -0.13
N GLN A 501 28.07 22.36 -0.73
CA GLN A 501 27.02 21.69 -1.52
C GLN A 501 26.15 20.71 -0.71
N VAL A 502 26.41 20.53 0.58
CA VAL A 502 25.62 19.59 1.41
C VAL A 502 24.20 20.13 1.62
N VAL A 503 23.20 19.35 1.26
CA VAL A 503 21.80 19.69 1.49
C VAL A 503 21.41 19.37 2.93
N TRP A 504 21.29 20.43 3.73
CA TRP A 504 20.93 20.31 5.14
C TRP A 504 19.43 20.48 5.34
N LEU A 505 18.80 19.55 6.06
CA LEU A 505 17.50 19.75 6.67
C LEU A 505 17.72 20.56 7.96
N PRO A 506 17.25 21.82 8.05
CA PRO A 506 17.40 22.65 9.24
C PRO A 506 16.56 22.10 10.39
N LYS A 507 16.85 22.55 11.61
CA LYS A 507 16.11 22.23 12.82
C LYS A 507 14.61 22.41 12.62
N ALA A 508 13.82 21.53 13.24
CA ALA A 508 12.38 21.63 13.25
C ALA A 508 11.95 22.99 13.84
N LEU A 509 11.08 23.70 13.09
CA LEU A 509 10.54 25.01 13.50
C LEU A 509 9.66 24.91 14.77
N TYR A 510 9.01 23.75 14.94
CA TYR A 510 8.16 23.44 16.07
C TYR A 510 8.79 22.30 16.85
N THR A 511 9.22 22.57 18.08
CA THR A 511 9.61 21.51 19.01
C THR A 511 8.35 20.81 19.51
N THR A 512 8.35 19.52 19.40
CA THR A 512 7.28 18.67 19.98
C THR A 512 7.19 18.92 21.48
N PRO A 513 6.04 19.31 22.05
CA PRO A 513 5.89 19.52 23.48
C PRO A 513 6.31 18.29 24.30
N LYS A 514 6.84 18.48 25.50
CA LYS A 514 7.35 17.40 26.36
C LYS A 514 6.28 16.34 26.64
N ASP A 515 5.03 16.77 26.81
CA ASP A 515 3.90 15.90 27.16
C ASP A 515 3.44 15.01 26.00
N ILE A 516 3.82 15.32 24.75
CA ILE A 516 3.40 14.55 23.57
C ILE A 516 4.05 13.18 23.52
N THR A 517 5.31 13.03 23.96
CA THR A 517 5.96 11.71 23.99
C THR A 517 5.30 10.74 25.00
N GLU A 518 4.57 11.26 25.97
CA GLU A 518 3.79 10.43 26.91
C GLU A 518 2.53 9.87 26.23
N THR A 519 2.01 10.57 25.24
CA THR A 519 0.82 10.13 24.47
C THR A 519 1.17 9.22 23.29
N TRP A 520 2.43 9.17 22.87
CA TRP A 520 2.85 8.30 21.79
C TRP A 520 2.76 6.84 22.18
N LYS A 521 2.06 6.08 21.37
CA LYS A 521 2.02 4.62 21.48
C LYS A 521 2.81 4.05 20.33
N THR A 522 3.76 3.18 20.64
CA THR A 522 4.40 2.36 19.62
C THR A 522 3.35 1.41 19.04
N GLN A 523 3.35 1.27 17.71
CA GLN A 523 2.51 0.26 17.08
C GLN A 523 3.34 -0.98 16.79
N ALA A 524 2.79 -2.13 17.16
CA ALA A 524 3.30 -3.42 16.77
C ALA A 524 2.45 -3.98 15.63
N ALA A 525 3.10 -4.65 14.69
CA ALA A 525 2.45 -5.37 13.60
C ALA A 525 3.18 -6.66 13.30
N ALA A 526 2.59 -7.49 12.43
CA ALA A 526 3.23 -8.69 11.93
C ALA A 526 4.64 -8.37 11.43
N CYS A 527 5.54 -9.23 11.76
CA CYS A 527 6.92 -9.03 11.43
C CYS A 527 7.18 -8.88 9.93
N LEU A 528 7.95 -7.86 9.52
CA LEU A 528 8.31 -7.61 8.13
C LEU A 528 9.40 -8.58 7.65
N GLY A 529 9.09 -9.38 6.62
CA GLY A 529 10.10 -10.18 5.92
C GLY A 529 10.75 -9.43 4.76
N VAL A 530 10.04 -8.46 4.18
CA VAL A 530 10.46 -7.67 3.02
C VAL A 530 9.73 -6.34 3.02
N VAL A 531 10.37 -5.30 2.48
CA VAL A 531 9.71 -4.01 2.22
C VAL A 531 9.15 -4.04 0.80
N LEU A 532 7.84 -4.04 0.68
CA LEU A 532 7.11 -4.05 -0.59
C LEU A 532 6.51 -2.68 -0.93
N ASN A 533 6.29 -1.85 0.08
CA ASN A 533 5.84 -0.48 -0.08
C ASN A 533 6.49 0.45 0.96
N SER A 534 6.40 1.76 0.73
CA SER A 534 6.82 2.78 1.68
C SER A 534 6.07 4.08 1.43
N ARG A 535 5.75 4.81 2.48
CA ARG A 535 5.23 6.18 2.37
C ARG A 535 6.33 7.22 2.12
N PHE A 536 7.57 6.80 2.27
CA PHE A 536 8.76 7.65 2.17
C PHE A 536 9.58 7.41 0.90
N CYS A 537 9.02 6.70 -0.07
CA CYS A 537 9.59 6.51 -1.40
C CYS A 537 8.47 6.16 -2.38
N THR A 538 8.61 6.58 -3.62
CA THR A 538 7.65 6.17 -4.67
C THR A 538 7.72 4.65 -4.87
N PRO A 539 6.59 3.95 -4.77
CA PRO A 539 6.56 2.47 -4.80
C PRO A 539 7.12 1.84 -6.06
N LEU A 540 7.09 2.57 -7.17
CA LEU A 540 7.71 2.12 -8.41
C LEU A 540 9.21 1.84 -8.23
N TYR A 541 9.94 2.71 -7.50
CA TYR A 541 11.34 2.48 -7.19
C TYR A 541 11.56 1.21 -6.37
N ILE A 542 10.70 0.97 -5.37
CA ILE A 542 10.80 -0.22 -4.50
C ILE A 542 10.63 -1.50 -5.32
N SER A 543 9.60 -1.54 -6.19
CA SER A 543 9.33 -2.67 -7.07
C SER A 543 10.49 -2.92 -8.04
N LYS A 544 10.94 -1.89 -8.73
CA LYS A 544 12.03 -1.99 -9.72
C LYS A 544 13.37 -2.34 -9.09
N LEU A 545 13.70 -1.78 -7.93
CA LEU A 545 14.91 -2.15 -7.20
C LEU A 545 14.90 -3.61 -6.75
N ARG A 546 13.76 -4.11 -6.29
CA ARG A 546 13.62 -5.51 -5.89
C ARG A 546 13.88 -6.43 -7.09
N GLU A 547 13.26 -6.16 -8.23
CA GLU A 547 13.46 -6.89 -9.47
C GLU A 547 14.92 -6.83 -9.91
N ALA A 548 15.54 -5.66 -9.94
CA ALA A 548 16.93 -5.46 -10.34
C ALA A 548 17.91 -6.19 -9.41
N ARG A 549 17.75 -6.06 -8.09
CA ARG A 549 18.59 -6.76 -7.09
C ARG A 549 18.48 -8.28 -7.21
N GLN A 550 17.27 -8.80 -7.46
CA GLN A 550 17.05 -10.23 -7.64
C GLN A 550 17.79 -10.75 -8.87
N ARG A 551 17.72 -10.05 -10.00
CA ARG A 551 18.43 -10.40 -11.24
C ARG A 551 19.94 -10.27 -11.07
N ALA A 552 20.42 -9.18 -10.48
CA ALA A 552 21.84 -9.02 -10.18
C ALA A 552 22.41 -10.16 -9.32
N THR A 553 21.60 -10.68 -8.39
CA THR A 553 21.98 -11.84 -7.57
C THR A 553 22.10 -13.12 -8.39
N ILE A 554 21.18 -13.35 -9.34
CA ILE A 554 21.21 -14.49 -10.26
C ILE A 554 22.46 -14.40 -11.15
N LEU A 555 22.67 -13.24 -11.78
CA LEU A 555 23.82 -13.01 -12.65
C LEU A 555 25.16 -13.17 -11.94
N LYS A 556 25.28 -12.75 -10.68
CA LYS A 556 26.46 -12.96 -9.85
C LYS A 556 26.74 -14.44 -9.59
N LYS A 557 25.69 -15.25 -9.38
CA LYS A 557 25.85 -16.71 -9.16
C LYS A 557 26.31 -17.44 -10.40
N ASP A 558 25.82 -17.03 -11.57
CA ASP A 558 26.08 -17.71 -12.82
C ASP A 558 27.47 -17.41 -13.42
N ASN A 559 28.16 -16.35 -12.93
CA ASN A 559 29.38 -15.85 -13.55
C ASN A 559 30.40 -15.26 -12.57
N LEU A 560 30.69 -15.97 -11.51
CA LEU A 560 31.66 -15.53 -10.51
C LEU A 560 33.06 -15.18 -11.10
N GLU A 561 33.53 -15.90 -12.12
CA GLU A 561 34.83 -15.68 -12.77
C GLU A 561 34.91 -14.37 -13.60
N ASN A 562 33.76 -13.90 -14.14
CA ASN A 562 33.71 -12.68 -14.92
C ASN A 562 33.28 -11.46 -14.11
N LEU A 563 32.80 -11.66 -12.89
CA LEU A 563 32.25 -10.59 -12.05
C LEU A 563 33.27 -9.47 -11.80
N GLU A 564 34.47 -9.81 -11.45
CA GLU A 564 35.57 -8.86 -11.20
C GLU A 564 35.87 -8.01 -12.44
N ARG A 565 35.86 -8.64 -13.63
CA ARG A 565 36.09 -7.95 -14.90
C ARG A 565 34.95 -6.99 -15.24
N ILE A 566 33.71 -7.36 -14.90
CA ILE A 566 32.49 -6.52 -15.12
C ILE A 566 32.50 -5.33 -14.17
N LEU A 567 32.77 -5.56 -12.89
CA LEU A 567 32.85 -4.52 -11.88
C LEU A 567 33.94 -3.50 -12.20
N ASN A 568 35.12 -3.97 -12.63
CA ASN A 568 36.22 -3.09 -13.06
C ASN A 568 35.87 -2.18 -14.24
N ARG A 569 34.88 -2.56 -15.09
CA ARG A 569 34.47 -1.81 -16.28
C ARG A 569 33.22 -0.96 -16.04
N GLY A 570 32.47 -1.22 -15.00
CA GLY A 570 31.14 -0.61 -14.77
C GLY A 570 30.95 0.07 -13.44
N ASP A 571 31.82 -0.21 -12.45
CA ASP A 571 31.69 0.41 -11.12
C ASP A 571 32.98 1.12 -10.71
N PRO A 572 33.01 2.46 -10.70
CA PRO A 572 34.16 3.21 -10.27
C PRO A 572 34.62 2.90 -8.84
N SER A 573 33.69 2.58 -7.94
CA SER A 573 34.02 2.23 -6.55
C SER A 573 34.83 0.93 -6.44
N HIS A 574 34.62 0.00 -7.37
CA HIS A 574 35.36 -1.25 -7.43
C HIS A 574 36.81 -1.01 -7.92
N VAL A 575 36.99 -0.08 -8.85
CA VAL A 575 38.30 0.36 -9.31
C VAL A 575 39.14 0.92 -8.15
N VAL A 576 38.47 1.59 -7.21
CA VAL A 576 39.08 2.18 -6.01
C VAL A 576 39.34 1.12 -4.91
N SER A 577 38.41 0.17 -4.73
CA SER A 577 38.57 -0.90 -3.73
C SER A 577 39.78 -1.84 -4.00
N MET A 578 40.30 -1.80 -5.21
CA MET A 578 41.53 -2.49 -5.60
C MET A 578 42.82 -1.75 -5.14
N SER A 579 42.69 -0.54 -4.57
CA SER A 579 43.80 0.18 -4.00
C SER A 579 44.25 -0.50 -2.69
N PRO A 580 45.53 -0.75 -2.45
CA PRO A 580 46.01 -1.40 -1.21
C PRO A 580 45.69 -0.52 0.01
N GLY A 581 44.95 -1.05 0.99
CA GLY A 581 44.87 -0.45 2.32
C GLY A 581 43.59 0.27 2.71
N GLY A 582 42.50 0.23 1.91
CA GLY A 582 41.23 0.88 2.30
C GLY A 582 41.24 2.43 2.17
N GLU A 583 42.15 2.99 1.40
CA GLU A 583 42.37 4.45 1.24
C GLU A 583 41.12 5.19 0.78
N ALA A 584 40.26 4.56 -0.04
CA ALA A 584 39.00 5.16 -0.48
C ALA A 584 37.99 5.35 0.66
N GLU A 585 37.86 4.38 1.55
CA GLU A 585 36.98 4.49 2.71
C GLU A 585 37.49 5.54 3.69
N VAL A 586 38.82 5.61 3.89
CA VAL A 586 39.49 6.61 4.70
C VAL A 586 39.20 8.01 4.13
N LYS A 587 39.34 8.21 2.82
CA LYS A 587 39.06 9.49 2.17
C LYS A 587 37.60 9.88 2.21
N ASN A 588 36.72 8.93 2.05
CA ASN A 588 35.27 9.15 2.23
C ASN A 588 34.99 9.68 3.64
N LEU A 589 35.63 9.11 4.67
CA LEU A 589 35.52 9.57 6.05
C LEU A 589 36.12 10.95 6.25
N ASP A 590 37.27 11.21 5.67
CA ASP A 590 37.87 12.52 5.69
C ASP A 590 36.98 13.60 5.16
N ASN A 591 36.37 13.34 4.02
CA ASN A 591 35.40 14.25 3.43
C ASN A 591 34.21 14.46 4.35
N ILE A 592 33.63 13.39 4.92
CA ILE A 592 32.51 13.49 5.86
C ILE A 592 32.93 14.28 7.11
N VAL A 593 34.10 14.02 7.66
CA VAL A 593 34.64 14.74 8.82
C VAL A 593 34.93 16.20 8.47
N SER A 594 35.45 16.50 7.27
CA SER A 594 35.69 17.87 6.82
C SER A 594 34.43 18.70 6.69
N PHE A 595 33.32 18.10 6.27
CA PHE A 595 31.99 18.76 6.26
C PHE A 595 31.49 19.11 7.65
N THR A 596 32.06 18.53 8.67
CA THR A 596 31.65 18.76 10.05
C THR A 596 32.22 20.04 10.64
N GLU A 597 33.19 20.72 9.95
CA GLU A 597 33.83 21.95 10.41
C GLU A 597 34.45 21.84 11.82
N MET A 598 34.90 20.64 12.20
CA MET A 598 35.53 20.44 13.50
C MET A 598 36.87 21.19 13.56
N SER A 599 37.01 22.06 14.55
CA SER A 599 38.30 22.72 14.81
C SER A 599 39.30 21.68 15.31
N LYS A 600 40.58 21.78 14.90
CA LYS A 600 41.66 20.87 15.26
C LYS A 600 41.91 20.72 16.76
N ASN A 601 41.25 21.50 17.63
CA ASN A 601 41.50 21.58 19.07
C ASN A 601 40.39 20.93 19.95
N GLU A 602 39.35 20.35 19.36
CA GLU A 602 38.24 19.76 20.15
C GLU A 602 38.20 18.23 19.99
N ASN A 603 39.16 17.54 20.55
CA ASN A 603 39.51 16.17 20.18
C ASN A 603 39.02 15.11 21.19
N CYS A 604 37.69 14.97 21.43
CA CYS A 604 37.20 13.79 22.12
C CYS A 604 36.09 13.16 21.25
N GLY A 605 36.37 12.03 20.63
CA GLY A 605 35.41 11.28 19.79
C GLY A 605 35.30 9.82 20.21
N ILE A 606 34.13 9.22 19.92
CA ILE A 606 33.88 7.79 20.15
C ILE A 606 33.46 7.15 18.85
N LEU A 607 34.09 5.99 18.57
CA LEU A 607 33.67 5.08 17.50
C LEU A 607 32.74 4.02 18.08
N LEU A 608 31.52 3.93 17.55
CA LEU A 608 30.58 2.88 17.88
C LEU A 608 30.55 1.87 16.74
N ASN A 609 30.94 0.65 17.04
CA ASN A 609 31.01 -0.42 16.07
C ASN A 609 29.99 -1.53 16.34
N VAL A 610 29.24 -1.94 15.31
CA VAL A 610 28.30 -3.05 15.37
C VAL A 610 28.63 -4.01 14.24
N GLY A 611 29.30 -5.11 14.57
CA GLY A 611 29.54 -6.24 13.67
C GLY A 611 30.70 -6.10 12.69
N CYS A 612 31.24 -4.92 12.41
CA CYS A 612 32.37 -4.71 11.52
C CYS A 612 33.53 -3.99 12.23
N SER A 613 34.76 -4.20 11.79
CA SER A 613 35.95 -3.52 12.36
C SER A 613 36.10 -2.13 11.74
N LEU A 614 36.03 -1.09 12.55
CA LEU A 614 36.37 0.28 12.18
C LEU A 614 37.84 0.57 12.52
N ASP A 615 38.73 -0.45 12.59
CA ASP A 615 40.14 -0.27 12.97
C ASP A 615 40.88 0.66 12.01
N TYR A 616 40.52 0.64 10.72
CA TYR A 616 41.04 1.57 9.74
C TYR A 616 40.62 3.03 10.02
N VAL A 617 39.37 3.26 10.46
CA VAL A 617 38.87 4.59 10.87
C VAL A 617 39.62 5.08 12.10
N LYS A 618 39.79 4.19 13.07
CA LYS A 618 40.55 4.47 14.30
C LYS A 618 41.99 4.88 13.99
N HIS A 619 42.68 4.09 13.19
CA HIS A 619 44.09 4.34 12.82
C HIS A 619 44.23 5.69 12.12
N HIS A 620 43.35 6.01 11.17
CA HIS A 620 43.37 7.25 10.42
C HIS A 620 43.13 8.49 11.30
N LEU A 621 42.15 8.40 12.24
CA LEU A 621 41.82 9.49 13.16
C LEU A 621 42.93 9.67 14.22
N GLU A 622 43.61 8.61 14.65
CA GLU A 622 44.75 8.65 15.55
C GLU A 622 45.98 9.32 14.91
N GLU A 623 46.25 9.10 13.62
CA GLU A 623 47.30 9.78 12.85
C GLU A 623 47.09 11.30 12.77
N ARG A 624 45.85 11.78 12.90
CA ARG A 624 45.51 13.23 12.93
C ARG A 624 45.53 13.86 14.32
N ASN A 625 46.17 13.22 15.32
CA ASN A 625 46.23 13.66 16.71
C ASN A 625 44.85 13.85 17.37
N ALA A 626 43.87 13.07 16.98
CA ALA A 626 42.57 13.08 17.62
C ALA A 626 42.48 11.98 18.68
N ASN A 627 42.15 12.33 19.94
CA ASN A 627 41.94 11.35 20.99
C ASN A 627 40.60 10.65 20.80
N PHE A 628 40.62 9.50 20.14
CA PHE A 628 39.44 8.66 19.98
C PHE A 628 39.53 7.41 20.86
N SER A 629 38.47 7.17 21.62
CA SER A 629 38.22 5.89 22.29
C SER A 629 37.20 5.07 21.48
N SER A 630 37.47 3.78 21.34
CA SER A 630 36.52 2.87 20.66
C SER A 630 35.68 2.12 21.69
N ILE A 631 34.34 2.15 21.50
CA ILE A 631 33.41 1.28 22.23
C ILE A 631 32.86 0.27 21.23
N HIS A 632 33.26 -0.99 21.43
CA HIS A 632 32.68 -2.08 20.64
C HIS A 632 31.39 -2.53 21.27
N ILE A 633 30.26 -2.29 20.56
CA ILE A 633 28.96 -2.83 20.91
C ILE A 633 28.75 -4.04 19.99
N HIS A 634 29.02 -5.23 20.50
CA HIS A 634 28.65 -6.47 19.80
C HIS A 634 27.13 -6.65 19.89
N ILE A 635 26.45 -6.30 18.82
CA ILE A 635 25.07 -6.74 18.57
C ILE A 635 25.24 -7.81 17.49
N SER A 636 24.98 -9.08 17.84
CA SER A 636 25.13 -10.19 16.91
C SER A 636 24.34 -9.92 15.63
N ALA A 637 25.01 -9.96 14.49
CA ALA A 637 24.40 -9.76 13.17
C ALA A 637 23.40 -10.89 12.81
N GLU A 638 23.41 -12.00 13.53
CA GLU A 638 22.57 -13.18 13.29
C GLU A 638 21.17 -13.10 13.93
N SER A 639 20.88 -12.13 14.75
CA SER A 639 19.58 -11.96 15.36
C SER A 639 18.56 -11.18 14.51
N GLY A 640 18.76 -11.14 13.20
CA GLY A 640 17.71 -10.91 12.22
C GLY A 640 16.76 -12.09 12.22
N ARG A 641 15.78 -12.16 13.15
CA ARG A 641 14.79 -13.19 13.28
C ARG A 641 15.27 -14.63 13.25
N VAL A 642 14.99 -15.28 14.31
CA VAL A 642 14.76 -16.73 14.35
C VAL A 642 13.61 -17.05 13.39
N SER A 643 13.89 -17.34 12.11
CA SER A 643 13.10 -18.30 11.40
C SER A 643 13.19 -19.59 12.23
N LEU A 644 12.09 -20.24 12.46
CA LEU A 644 11.98 -21.53 13.14
C LEU A 644 12.73 -22.64 12.37
N ASN A 645 14.04 -22.53 12.29
CA ASN A 645 14.92 -23.62 11.97
C ASN A 645 15.75 -23.93 13.22
N GLN A 646 15.46 -25.05 13.81
CA GLN A 646 15.87 -25.58 15.10
C GLN A 646 17.38 -25.83 15.27
N GLU A 647 18.29 -25.15 14.63
CA GLU A 647 19.72 -25.51 14.71
C GLU A 647 20.71 -24.42 15.15
N THR A 648 20.29 -23.21 15.45
CA THR A 648 21.23 -22.25 16.09
C THR A 648 20.55 -21.58 17.28
N GLY A 649 20.74 -22.16 18.44
CA GLY A 649 20.36 -21.59 19.73
C GLY A 649 21.25 -20.39 20.09
N CYS A 650 21.10 -19.26 19.44
CA CYS A 650 21.64 -17.94 19.77
C CYS A 650 20.46 -16.97 19.91
N GLN A 651 19.94 -16.58 20.94
CA GLN A 651 20.35 -16.18 22.25
C GLN A 651 19.73 -14.87 22.57
N ILE A 652 18.43 -14.95 22.86
CA ILE A 652 17.63 -13.92 23.54
C ILE A 652 18.40 -13.30 24.73
N GLU A 653 19.27 -14.08 25.40
CA GLU A 653 20.14 -13.62 26.46
C GLU A 653 21.19 -12.59 25.99
N GLU A 654 21.71 -12.67 24.79
CA GLU A 654 22.74 -11.74 24.29
C GLU A 654 22.18 -10.36 23.98
N ILE A 655 21.00 -10.27 23.37
CA ILE A 655 20.30 -8.99 23.13
C ILE A 655 19.96 -8.34 24.48
N SER A 656 19.47 -9.12 25.44
CA SER A 656 19.15 -8.66 26.80
C SER A 656 20.38 -8.14 27.56
N GLN A 657 21.54 -8.79 27.40
CA GLN A 657 22.78 -8.33 28.04
C GLN A 657 23.33 -7.05 27.38
N ASN A 658 23.26 -6.92 26.06
CA ASN A 658 23.69 -5.72 25.36
C ASN A 658 22.78 -4.53 25.66
N VAL A 659 21.47 -4.73 25.74
CA VAL A 659 20.51 -3.71 26.19
C VAL A 659 20.85 -3.28 27.62
N LYS A 660 21.12 -4.21 28.54
CA LYS A 660 21.53 -3.87 29.93
C LYS A 660 22.83 -3.04 29.95
N ARG A 661 23.82 -3.39 29.12
CA ARG A 661 25.08 -2.62 28.97
C ARG A 661 24.81 -1.22 28.42
N ILE A 662 24.00 -1.08 27.36
CA ILE A 662 23.62 0.22 26.79
C ILE A 662 22.90 1.09 27.85
N LEU A 663 22.02 0.50 28.67
CA LEU A 663 21.32 1.20 29.73
C LEU A 663 22.23 1.61 30.90
N GLN A 664 23.36 0.91 31.11
CA GLN A 664 24.35 1.20 32.14
C GLN A 664 25.44 2.19 31.72
N ILE A 665 25.48 2.62 30.44
CA ILE A 665 26.44 3.64 29.98
C ILE A 665 26.18 4.93 30.77
N ASP A 666 27.23 5.41 31.43
CA ASP A 666 27.16 6.64 32.20
C ASP A 666 27.06 7.86 31.28
N ASN A 667 26.12 8.76 31.58
CA ASN A 667 25.93 10.02 30.86
C ASN A 667 27.08 11.05 31.09
N SER A 668 28.11 10.71 31.86
CA SER A 668 29.21 11.61 32.21
C SER A 668 30.28 11.77 31.12
N GLN A 669 30.23 10.97 30.05
CA GLN A 669 31.19 11.10 28.95
C GLN A 669 30.77 12.20 27.97
N ASN A 670 31.40 13.35 28.05
CA ASN A 670 31.21 14.52 27.19
C ASN A 670 31.99 14.38 25.87
N VAL A 671 31.43 13.68 24.86
CA VAL A 671 32.10 13.53 23.55
C VAL A 671 31.52 14.49 22.52
N ASN A 672 32.41 14.98 21.65
CA ASN A 672 32.05 15.92 20.57
C ASN A 672 31.52 15.21 19.34
N LEU A 673 32.05 14.03 19.02
CA LEU A 673 31.71 13.25 17.85
C LEU A 673 31.46 11.79 18.22
N VAL A 674 30.32 11.28 17.80
CA VAL A 674 30.06 9.85 17.77
C VAL A 674 29.94 9.44 16.31
N PHE A 675 30.80 8.53 15.89
CA PHE A 675 30.75 7.89 14.59
C PHE A 675 30.27 6.44 14.78
N ALA A 676 29.24 6.08 14.04
CA ALA A 676 28.60 4.77 14.13
C ALA A 676 28.50 4.10 12.76
N ASP A 677 28.64 2.79 12.76
CA ASP A 677 28.46 1.96 11.58
C ASP A 677 27.48 0.84 11.88
N VAL A 678 26.45 0.74 11.03
CA VAL A 678 25.50 -0.36 11.07
C VAL A 678 25.93 -1.39 10.05
N ASP A 679 26.24 -2.63 10.48
CA ASP A 679 26.54 -3.72 9.56
C ASP A 679 25.32 -4.02 8.66
N ASN A 680 25.52 -4.03 7.33
CA ASN A 680 24.43 -3.73 6.40
C ASN A 680 24.24 -4.80 5.35
N SER A 681 23.39 -5.73 5.65
CA SER A 681 22.76 -6.55 4.60
C SER A 681 21.51 -5.85 4.00
N ASP A 682 20.65 -5.30 4.85
CA ASP A 682 19.41 -4.62 4.45
C ASP A 682 18.84 -3.76 5.60
N GLU A 683 17.81 -2.97 5.31
CA GLU A 683 17.16 -2.07 6.28
C GLU A 683 16.49 -2.82 7.44
N LEU A 684 15.84 -3.95 7.16
CA LEU A 684 15.06 -4.66 8.17
C LEU A 684 15.97 -5.34 9.20
N SER A 685 17.08 -5.94 8.76
CA SER A 685 18.05 -6.56 9.67
C SER A 685 18.79 -5.53 10.51
N SER A 686 19.02 -4.34 9.97
CA SER A 686 19.82 -3.29 10.61
C SER A 686 19.03 -2.35 11.54
N ARG A 687 17.70 -2.32 11.47
CA ARG A 687 16.87 -1.33 12.16
C ARG A 687 17.02 -1.30 13.68
N ARG A 688 17.14 -2.48 14.32
CA ARG A 688 17.33 -2.59 15.78
C ARG A 688 18.71 -2.11 16.20
N ASN A 689 19.72 -2.42 15.38
CA ASN A 689 21.08 -1.94 15.58
C ASN A 689 21.13 -0.41 15.50
N PHE A 690 20.44 0.18 14.53
CA PHE A 690 20.35 1.63 14.40
C PHE A 690 19.70 2.29 15.62
N LEU A 691 18.62 1.71 16.17
CA LEU A 691 17.99 2.18 17.40
C LEU A 691 19.00 2.17 18.58
N CYS A 692 19.72 1.05 18.76
CA CYS A 692 20.71 0.92 19.83
C CYS A 692 21.88 1.92 19.68
N LEU A 693 22.33 2.13 18.45
CA LEU A 693 23.38 3.13 18.17
C LEU A 693 22.90 4.56 18.47
N CYS A 694 21.69 4.89 18.08
CA CYS A 694 21.09 6.20 18.40
C CYS A 694 20.98 6.43 19.90
N ILE A 695 20.44 5.45 20.65
CA ILE A 695 20.34 5.57 22.12
C ILE A 695 21.72 5.79 22.74
N THR A 696 22.72 5.01 22.30
CA THR A 696 24.08 5.10 22.80
C THR A 696 24.73 6.44 22.48
N ALA A 697 24.59 6.90 21.23
CA ALA A 697 25.11 8.20 20.79
C ALA A 697 24.51 9.36 21.60
N LEU A 698 23.19 9.36 21.80
CA LEU A 698 22.50 10.42 22.53
C LEU A 698 22.87 10.44 24.04
N LYS A 699 23.34 9.33 24.61
CA LYS A 699 23.85 9.28 25.98
C LYS A 699 25.30 9.79 26.13
N LEU A 700 26.08 9.66 25.08
CA LEU A 700 27.52 9.99 25.09
C LEU A 700 27.81 11.43 24.62
N LEU A 701 27.00 11.96 23.74
CA LEU A 701 27.20 13.28 23.13
C LEU A 701 27.01 14.41 24.15
N LYS A 702 27.94 15.37 24.12
CA LYS A 702 27.74 16.66 24.77
C LYS A 702 26.81 17.56 23.93
N SER A 703 26.30 18.62 24.57
CA SER A 703 25.53 19.65 23.85
C SER A 703 26.40 20.30 22.76
N GLY A 704 25.83 20.49 21.56
CA GLY A 704 26.56 20.95 20.36
C GLY A 704 27.31 19.84 19.62
N GLY A 705 27.34 18.62 20.16
CA GLY A 705 28.06 17.49 19.59
C GLY A 705 27.41 17.00 18.27
N MET A 706 28.10 16.07 17.62
CA MET A 706 27.76 15.57 16.30
C MET A 706 27.64 14.04 16.30
N PHE A 707 26.66 13.56 15.54
CA PHE A 707 26.45 12.14 15.28
C PHE A 707 26.55 11.86 13.79
N VAL A 708 27.42 10.92 13.43
CA VAL A 708 27.55 10.41 12.07
C VAL A 708 27.27 8.91 12.09
N CYS A 709 26.38 8.44 11.24
CA CYS A 709 26.04 7.04 11.17
C CYS A 709 25.96 6.57 9.71
N ARG A 710 26.72 5.51 9.37
CA ARG A 710 26.50 4.79 8.12
C ARG A 710 25.26 3.91 8.29
N LEU A 711 24.31 4.00 7.38
CA LEU A 711 23.08 3.21 7.40
C LEU A 711 22.66 2.79 5.99
N CYS A 712 21.77 1.82 5.93
CA CYS A 712 21.19 1.32 4.70
C CYS A 712 20.05 2.25 4.20
N ALA A 713 18.98 1.73 3.63
CA ALA A 713 17.82 2.48 3.22
C ALA A 713 17.06 3.07 4.44
N THR A 714 16.14 4.00 4.17
CA THR A 714 15.28 4.65 5.17
C THR A 714 13.84 4.64 4.69
N MET A 715 13.34 3.43 4.38
CA MET A 715 12.04 3.23 3.76
C MET A 715 10.93 2.97 4.77
N THR A 716 11.27 2.42 5.95
CA THR A 716 10.29 1.99 6.95
C THR A 716 9.91 3.10 7.92
N ARG A 717 8.66 3.09 8.40
CA ARG A 717 8.17 3.98 9.47
C ARG A 717 9.03 3.92 10.72
N PHE A 718 9.59 2.76 11.00
CA PHE A 718 10.47 2.56 12.15
C PHE A 718 11.72 3.43 12.05
N ILE A 719 12.46 3.31 10.95
CA ILE A 719 13.69 4.11 10.73
C ILE A 719 13.36 5.59 10.62
N VAL A 720 12.33 5.93 9.84
CA VAL A 720 11.92 7.34 9.66
C VAL A 720 11.43 7.96 10.96
N GLY A 721 10.78 7.18 11.84
CA GLY A 721 10.42 7.63 13.18
C GLY A 721 11.63 8.01 14.03
N ILE A 722 12.70 7.20 13.98
CA ILE A 722 13.96 7.53 14.67
C ILE A 722 14.59 8.80 14.05
N LEU A 723 14.61 8.91 12.72
CA LEU A 723 15.11 10.12 12.03
C LEU A 723 14.33 11.38 12.42
N TYR A 724 13.01 11.26 12.59
CA TYR A 724 12.19 12.37 13.08
C TYR A 724 12.61 12.82 14.48
N ILE A 725 12.87 11.88 15.39
CA ILE A 725 13.38 12.18 16.73
C ILE A 725 14.74 12.86 16.67
N LEU A 726 15.65 12.36 15.83
CA LEU A 726 16.96 13.00 15.62
C LEU A 726 16.79 14.43 15.07
N HIS A 727 15.84 14.65 14.14
CA HIS A 727 15.53 16.00 13.62
C HIS A 727 15.05 16.96 14.71
N GLN A 728 14.39 16.48 15.77
CA GLN A 728 13.99 17.29 16.92
C GLN A 728 15.18 17.60 17.87
N LEU A 729 16.19 16.72 17.87
CA LEU A 729 17.33 16.78 18.80
C LEU A 729 18.55 17.52 18.25
N PHE A 730 18.69 17.63 16.94
CA PHE A 730 19.85 18.26 16.30
C PHE A 730 19.47 19.54 15.55
N ASP A 731 20.43 20.47 15.42
CA ASP A 731 20.18 21.73 14.69
C ASP A 731 20.05 21.52 13.19
N LYS A 732 20.70 20.50 12.63
CA LYS A 732 20.57 20.13 11.22
C LYS A 732 20.92 18.68 10.95
N LEU A 733 20.28 18.08 9.95
CA LEU A 733 20.54 16.74 9.44
C LEU A 733 20.90 16.78 7.96
N ALA A 734 21.72 15.85 7.52
CA ALA A 734 21.98 15.62 6.09
C ALA A 734 22.17 14.14 5.80
N PHE A 735 21.83 13.73 4.58
CA PHE A 735 22.24 12.45 4.02
C PHE A 735 23.37 12.68 3.01
N VAL A 736 24.39 11.85 3.10
CA VAL A 736 25.57 11.92 2.24
C VAL A 736 25.86 10.55 1.65
N LYS A 737 26.03 10.49 0.34
CA LYS A 737 26.47 9.29 -0.40
C LYS A 737 27.85 9.56 -0.97
N PRO A 738 28.93 8.93 -0.44
CA PRO A 738 30.26 9.14 -0.98
C PRO A 738 30.38 8.68 -2.44
N VAL A 739 31.05 9.47 -3.28
CA VAL A 739 31.30 9.17 -4.69
C VAL A 739 32.11 7.87 -4.84
N LEU A 740 33.04 7.66 -3.90
CA LEU A 740 33.87 6.46 -3.86
C LEU A 740 33.18 5.28 -3.13
N SER A 741 31.89 5.39 -2.78
CA SER A 741 31.11 4.28 -2.26
C SER A 741 30.43 3.53 -3.41
N GLN A 742 30.09 2.26 -3.16
CA GLN A 742 29.37 1.45 -4.13
C GLN A 742 28.00 2.08 -4.47
N LEU A 743 27.85 2.58 -5.68
CA LEU A 743 26.64 3.29 -6.14
C LEU A 743 25.45 2.34 -6.33
N SER A 744 25.71 1.06 -6.62
CA SER A 744 24.70 0.00 -6.67
C SER A 744 24.25 -0.52 -5.29
N SER A 745 24.74 0.10 -4.20
CA SER A 745 24.36 -0.22 -2.83
C SER A 745 23.45 0.87 -2.24
N PRO A 746 22.46 0.54 -1.39
CA PRO A 746 21.62 1.51 -0.70
C PRO A 746 22.33 2.29 0.42
N GLN A 747 23.58 1.94 0.76
CA GLN A 747 24.34 2.54 1.86
C GLN A 747 24.52 4.05 1.70
N ARG A 748 24.35 4.78 2.81
CA ARG A 748 24.48 6.23 2.92
C ARG A 748 24.94 6.63 4.31
N TYR A 749 25.43 7.84 4.47
CA TYR A 749 25.75 8.41 5.77
C TYR A 749 24.69 9.41 6.21
N LEU A 750 24.22 9.27 7.45
CA LEU A 750 23.45 10.28 8.16
C LEU A 750 24.41 11.14 8.96
N VAL A 751 24.34 12.45 8.78
CA VAL A 751 25.13 13.42 9.53
C VAL A 751 24.20 14.34 10.31
N CYS A 752 24.30 14.32 11.65
CA CYS A 752 23.50 15.13 12.57
C CYS A 752 24.44 16.10 13.30
N LYS A 753 24.23 17.41 13.18
CA LYS A 753 25.08 18.46 13.79
C LYS A 753 24.31 19.28 14.81
N GLY A 754 24.95 19.61 15.95
CA GLY A 754 24.40 20.47 16.96
C GLY A 754 23.39 19.78 17.89
N TYR A 755 23.85 18.77 18.64
CA TYR A 755 23.00 18.03 19.60
C TYR A 755 22.47 18.94 20.70
N ASN A 756 21.18 18.86 21.00
CA ASN A 756 20.52 19.56 22.10
C ASN A 756 20.24 18.60 23.26
N SER A 757 21.13 18.57 24.24
CA SER A 757 21.02 17.71 25.42
C SER A 757 19.91 18.09 26.41
N ALA A 758 19.27 19.27 26.25
CA ALA A 758 18.18 19.72 27.12
C ALA A 758 16.88 18.88 26.94
N ASN A 759 16.74 18.20 25.80
CA ASN A 759 15.59 17.39 25.48
C ASN A 759 15.75 15.93 25.95
N VAL A 760 15.65 15.68 27.25
CA VAL A 760 15.87 14.36 27.86
C VAL A 760 14.75 13.34 27.62
N HIS A 761 13.57 13.79 27.23
CA HIS A 761 12.40 12.93 27.03
C HIS A 761 12.50 12.04 25.80
N PHE A 762 13.10 12.49 24.69
CA PHE A 762 13.26 11.68 23.48
C PHE A 762 14.21 10.49 23.67
N PRO A 763 15.40 10.65 24.26
CA PRO A 763 16.24 9.51 24.60
C PRO A 763 15.55 8.51 25.51
N ALA A 764 14.80 9.00 26.53
CA ALA A 764 14.02 8.14 27.41
C ALA A 764 12.89 7.38 26.67
N TYR A 765 12.27 8.03 25.69
CA TYR A 765 11.27 7.40 24.85
C TYR A 765 11.88 6.28 23.97
N LEU A 766 13.03 6.52 23.32
CA LEU A 766 13.71 5.48 22.54
C LEU A 766 14.07 4.25 23.39
N VAL A 767 14.41 4.46 24.66
CA VAL A 767 14.63 3.35 25.61
C VAL A 767 13.33 2.59 25.89
N LYS A 768 12.17 3.26 25.99
CA LYS A 768 10.87 2.57 26.11
C LYS A 768 10.58 1.72 24.86
N VAL A 769 10.86 2.24 23.66
CA VAL A 769 10.73 1.49 22.40
C VAL A 769 11.58 0.24 22.42
N LEU A 770 12.85 0.36 22.82
CA LEU A 770 13.77 -0.78 22.90
C LEU A 770 13.28 -1.83 23.91
N ASN A 771 12.79 -1.40 25.07
CA ASN A 771 12.24 -2.32 26.09
C ASN A 771 10.99 -3.06 25.57
N GLN A 772 10.17 -2.42 24.73
CA GLN A 772 9.02 -3.07 24.13
C GLN A 772 9.43 -4.13 23.10
N ILE A 773 10.45 -3.85 22.29
CA ILE A 773 11.02 -4.84 21.36
C ILE A 773 11.51 -6.06 22.13
N VAL A 774 12.30 -5.83 23.19
CA VAL A 774 12.83 -6.90 24.06
C VAL A 774 11.69 -7.71 24.71
N LYS A 775 10.60 -7.04 25.13
CA LYS A 775 9.43 -7.73 25.67
C LYS A 775 8.78 -8.65 24.65
N LEU A 776 8.55 -8.17 23.42
CA LEU A 776 7.97 -8.99 22.34
C LEU A 776 8.87 -10.19 21.99
N ASP A 777 10.18 -9.99 21.97
CA ASP A 777 11.15 -11.07 21.75
C ASP A 777 11.08 -12.14 22.87
N HIS A 778 11.00 -11.74 24.15
CA HIS A 778 10.84 -12.66 25.28
C HIS A 778 9.52 -13.44 25.23
N GLU A 779 8.46 -12.79 24.78
CA GLU A 779 7.13 -13.42 24.59
C GLU A 779 7.07 -14.30 23.35
N GLN A 780 8.15 -14.38 22.56
CA GLN A 780 8.20 -15.05 21.24
C GLN A 780 7.05 -14.62 20.33
N SER A 781 6.71 -13.36 20.38
CA SER A 781 5.60 -12.78 19.65
C SER A 781 5.86 -12.82 18.13
N ALA A 782 4.82 -13.13 17.34
CA ALA A 782 4.84 -12.96 15.89
C ALA A 782 4.82 -11.48 15.46
N LEU A 783 4.65 -10.55 16.43
CA LEU A 783 4.63 -9.11 16.21
C LEU A 783 5.99 -8.48 16.47
N ASP A 784 6.26 -7.36 15.79
CA ASP A 784 7.41 -6.50 16.04
C ASP A 784 6.98 -5.03 16.02
N VAL A 785 7.75 -4.14 16.68
CA VAL A 785 7.49 -2.70 16.64
C VAL A 785 7.79 -2.18 15.23
N VAL A 786 6.77 -1.63 14.56
CA VAL A 786 6.87 -1.09 13.20
C VAL A 786 6.75 0.42 13.14
N GLU A 787 6.16 1.05 14.16
CA GLU A 787 5.99 2.49 14.24
C GLU A 787 6.49 3.02 15.59
N VAL A 788 7.41 3.99 15.52
CA VAL A 788 8.03 4.65 16.68
C VAL A 788 7.39 6.02 16.92
N VAL A 789 7.02 6.72 15.85
CA VAL A 789 6.41 8.06 15.89
C VAL A 789 5.13 8.01 15.06
N PRO A 790 4.01 8.58 15.55
CA PRO A 790 2.74 8.57 14.82
C PRO A 790 2.88 9.14 13.40
N MET A 791 2.26 8.47 12.41
CA MET A 791 2.34 8.84 10.98
C MET A 791 2.00 10.32 10.73
N GLY A 792 1.07 10.89 11.51
CA GLY A 792 0.72 12.31 11.39
C GLY A 792 1.86 13.28 11.58
N LEU A 793 2.82 12.93 12.43
CA LEU A 793 4.03 13.73 12.66
C LEU A 793 5.07 13.47 11.57
N LEU A 794 5.15 12.26 11.06
CA LEU A 794 6.09 11.91 9.98
C LEU A 794 5.75 12.61 8.66
N TYR A 795 4.49 12.97 8.45
CA TYR A 795 4.04 13.76 7.30
C TYR A 795 4.29 15.27 7.43
N SER A 796 4.92 15.74 8.52
CA SER A 796 5.22 17.16 8.71
C SER A 796 6.26 17.66 7.71
N GLU A 797 6.00 18.83 7.12
CA GLU A 797 6.94 19.50 6.25
C GLU A 797 7.91 20.39 7.05
N PRO A 798 9.16 20.53 6.63
CA PRO A 798 9.82 20.00 5.41
C PRO A 798 10.42 18.59 5.57
N PHE A 799 10.26 17.96 6.74
CA PHE A 799 10.88 16.66 7.06
C PHE A 799 10.43 15.55 6.07
N TYR A 800 9.13 15.42 5.84
CA TYR A 800 8.58 14.42 4.93
C TYR A 800 9.15 14.53 3.52
N SER A 801 9.08 15.73 2.94
CA SER A 801 9.60 15.99 1.58
C SER A 801 11.10 15.72 1.48
N PHE A 802 11.88 16.04 2.53
CA PHE A 802 13.31 15.79 2.55
C PHE A 802 13.61 14.29 2.52
N VAL A 803 12.99 13.50 3.40
CA VAL A 803 13.21 12.04 3.48
C VAL A 803 12.77 11.37 2.18
N LYS A 804 11.58 11.72 1.68
CA LYS A 804 11.02 11.13 0.44
C LYS A 804 11.92 11.40 -0.76
N LYS A 805 12.28 12.65 -1.00
CA LYS A 805 13.19 13.03 -2.11
C LYS A 805 14.52 12.30 -2.01
N THR A 806 15.11 12.25 -0.81
CA THR A 806 16.36 11.54 -0.57
C THR A 806 16.25 10.05 -0.95
N ASN A 807 15.18 9.38 -0.51
CA ASN A 807 14.98 7.98 -0.84
C ASN A 807 14.77 7.75 -2.34
N GLU A 808 13.98 8.60 -2.99
CA GLU A 808 13.73 8.51 -4.43
C GLU A 808 15.01 8.69 -5.25
N GLN A 809 15.83 9.68 -4.91
CA GLN A 809 17.08 9.96 -5.60
C GLN A 809 18.11 8.85 -5.44
N LEU A 810 18.27 8.33 -4.20
CA LEU A 810 19.19 7.23 -3.96
C LEU A 810 18.71 5.93 -4.58
N SER A 811 17.39 5.68 -4.58
CA SER A 811 16.81 4.53 -5.26
C SER A 811 16.99 4.60 -6.78
N HIS A 812 16.84 5.79 -7.35
CA HIS A 812 17.09 6.02 -8.77
C HIS A 812 18.56 5.76 -9.13
N LEU A 813 19.48 6.32 -8.35
CA LEU A 813 20.91 6.12 -8.53
C LEU A 813 21.32 4.63 -8.44
N GLU A 814 20.85 3.94 -7.42
CA GLU A 814 21.11 2.52 -7.23
C GLU A 814 20.58 1.70 -8.41
N LEU A 815 19.32 1.96 -8.80
CA LEU A 815 18.68 1.25 -9.91
C LEU A 815 19.44 1.44 -11.23
N GLN A 816 19.80 2.69 -11.57
CA GLN A 816 20.59 2.99 -12.76
C GLN A 816 21.94 2.23 -12.77
N ASN A 817 22.62 2.19 -11.63
CA ASN A 817 23.89 1.48 -11.53
C ASN A 817 23.76 -0.04 -11.66
N ILE A 818 22.73 -0.63 -11.04
CA ILE A 818 22.47 -2.08 -11.19
C ILE A 818 22.19 -2.41 -12.66
N VAL A 819 21.34 -1.64 -13.34
CA VAL A 819 20.98 -1.85 -14.75
C VAL A 819 22.21 -1.62 -15.66
N HIS A 820 23.05 -0.64 -15.35
CA HIS A 820 24.30 -0.42 -16.08
C HIS A 820 25.26 -1.63 -15.96
N LEU A 821 25.44 -2.15 -14.75
CA LEU A 821 26.25 -3.36 -14.52
C LEU A 821 25.71 -4.58 -15.28
N GLU A 822 24.38 -4.76 -15.29
CA GLU A 822 23.73 -5.82 -16.07
C GLU A 822 23.95 -5.61 -17.58
N SER A 823 23.90 -4.37 -18.08
CA SER A 823 24.13 -4.07 -19.48
C SER A 823 25.56 -4.41 -19.93
N ILE A 824 26.55 -4.17 -19.06
CA ILE A 824 27.94 -4.54 -19.31
C ILE A 824 28.12 -6.07 -19.30
N TYR A 825 27.39 -6.72 -18.42
CA TYR A 825 27.41 -8.17 -18.33
C TYR A 825 26.89 -8.83 -19.62
N LEU A 826 25.74 -8.35 -20.11
CA LEU A 826 25.13 -8.85 -21.34
C LEU A 826 25.89 -8.43 -22.60
N CYS A 827 26.54 -7.28 -22.57
CA CYS A 827 27.24 -6.68 -23.69
C CYS A 827 28.52 -5.99 -23.21
N PRO A 828 29.64 -6.74 -23.07
CA PRO A 828 30.89 -6.22 -22.48
C PRO A 828 31.46 -4.97 -23.17
N ASP A 829 31.10 -4.72 -24.42
CA ASP A 829 31.56 -3.54 -25.18
C ASP A 829 30.88 -2.21 -24.72
N LYS A 830 29.80 -2.30 -23.93
CA LYS A 830 29.14 -1.12 -23.33
C LYS A 830 29.86 -0.57 -22.09
N GLY A 831 30.82 -1.28 -21.53
CA GLY A 831 31.60 -0.83 -20.38
C GLY A 831 32.76 0.09 -20.80
N LEU A 832 33.38 0.74 -19.82
CA LEU A 832 34.55 1.61 -20.00
C LEU A 832 35.68 0.88 -20.74
N SER A 833 36.30 1.55 -21.70
CA SER A 833 37.52 1.10 -22.35
C SER A 833 38.71 1.07 -21.36
N ARG A 834 39.80 0.37 -21.72
CA ARG A 834 40.99 0.34 -20.88
C ARG A 834 41.58 1.75 -20.67
N GLU A 835 41.53 2.61 -21.67
CA GLU A 835 42.02 3.99 -21.58
C GLU A 835 41.18 4.85 -20.65
N GLU A 836 39.85 4.71 -20.71
CA GLU A 836 38.93 5.41 -19.81
C GLU A 836 39.06 4.94 -18.35
N ILE A 837 39.28 3.65 -18.12
CA ILE A 837 39.57 3.09 -16.78
C ILE A 837 40.90 3.64 -16.26
N SER A 838 41.95 3.71 -17.09
CA SER A 838 43.26 4.24 -16.69
C SER A 838 43.12 5.71 -16.30
N LYS A 839 42.47 6.50 -17.12
CA LYS A 839 42.21 7.91 -16.86
C LYS A 839 41.38 8.13 -15.57
N LEU A 840 40.34 7.36 -15.37
CA LEU A 840 39.51 7.44 -14.16
C LEU A 840 40.31 7.05 -12.90
N ARG A 841 41.24 6.07 -13.01
CA ARG A 841 42.19 5.72 -11.92
C ARG A 841 43.09 6.87 -11.60
N GLU A 842 43.70 7.53 -12.59
CA GLU A 842 44.54 8.70 -12.40
C GLU A 842 43.79 9.83 -11.69
N GLU A 843 42.59 10.15 -12.15
CA GLU A 843 41.73 11.17 -11.52
C GLU A 843 41.35 10.81 -10.06
N ILE A 844 41.07 9.54 -9.78
CA ILE A 844 40.77 9.06 -8.43
C ILE A 844 42.00 9.16 -7.53
N MET A 845 43.18 8.75 -8.04
CA MET A 845 44.47 8.87 -7.28
C MET A 845 44.78 10.33 -6.99
N GLU A 846 44.68 11.21 -7.97
CA GLU A 846 44.85 12.65 -7.76
C GLU A 846 43.85 13.25 -6.74
N TYR A 847 42.62 12.76 -6.72
CA TYR A 847 41.60 13.13 -5.73
C TYR A 847 41.92 12.60 -4.33
N LEU A 848 42.51 11.39 -4.25
CA LEU A 848 42.92 10.81 -2.98
C LEU A 848 44.16 11.49 -2.39
N GLU A 849 45.07 12.03 -3.24
CA GLU A 849 46.26 12.75 -2.82
C GLU A 849 45.97 14.18 -2.34
N LYS A 850 44.97 14.83 -2.89
CA LYS A 850 44.47 16.16 -2.47
C LYS A 850 43.63 16.11 -1.18
#